data_dc40f11e50812f0ece4034d5e28aeb75
#
_entry.id   dc40f11e50812f0ece4034d5e28aeb75
#
_cell.length_a   1.000
_cell.length_b   1.000
_cell.length_c   1.000
_cell.angle_alpha   90.00
_cell.angle_beta   90.00
_cell.angle_gamma   90.00
#
_symmetry.space_group_name_H-M   'P 1'
#
loop_
_entity.id
_entity.type
_entity.pdbx_description
1 polymer ?
#
loop_
_entity_poly.entity_id
_entity_poly.type
_entity_poly.pdbx_seq_one_letter_code
_entity_poly.pdbx_strand_id
1 'polypeptide(L)'
;MRQPARTTIITLWGALITALALALSITAPAVAIDPGGREEALPTPPPPKPSVPSVGTTALSDGTPVGIVVAGGDGGMLHIVDLSTRTLRSRERLAPENTDVQPWEFARLSNRHVLLASGGGQLFEIDPDAPEGKKATNLSDPSRPGYEQVAAYSKFLWDVVVDEHDRVYVATQSDRGGHILRYDPSANQGRGQWTDLLPGGVQAGQTEVRSLAYDNGFLYAGTGTKTLSIVRINTSTNAATKLSVPSHVTAGLGHLERLQVKAGNLYVGTNVPGNVRPTCGGTCVLDPATGAQKMKDGKPIELDTWSSQVVTRPGEAEKVYYTVQSANTPTLQEYDPRTNTSRTLAEGLASTARPSQSSWATHDHFISAGKDDGSIAIVHASDRSAADLPKDANGSNGIRGSLRSIQSLTAVPGGDLYASWYMTTPMLLRTTPNAQVDKTQYSLTTAPLGQVEGFGHSSKWFVTGIYPSGELVTYEMGANGPRMEHPRSVKITTDASQVRPYTIVPIDADRFAVGTTPMGKNGSGALSIYDAARNEISTYPLDDIAYADPSLRGSLSNRRPLSIVHHKDKLYVGTSASGDGMNAAQTEAAAPRLFEFDVKTKQVTRVMTPFKDQRSITALTSGSDGTLYGTTGMHVFTVNPTDFTIGRSRALTRQGYADANRSQMIERDGVLYAIMAGRLRALSTSLQDDGTVIADFVNTPQGKVYVNSLTLGADRNLYYARGATIYRYTFPAG
;
A
#
# COMPACT_ATOMS: atom_id res chain seq x y z
N MET A 1 -55.32 -36.54 67.80
CA MET A 1 -54.03 -37.07 68.23
C MET A 1 -53.03 -36.97 67.06
N ARG A 2 -51.94 -36.42 67.34
CA ARG A 2 -50.79 -35.98 66.51
C ARG A 2 -50.33 -36.95 65.45
N GLN A 3 -50.22 -36.52 64.24
CA GLN A 3 -49.14 -36.99 63.30
C GLN A 3 -48.09 -35.90 63.18
N PRO A 4 -46.84 -36.25 63.26
CA PRO A 4 -45.81 -35.30 62.89
C PRO A 4 -44.93 -35.81 61.75
N ALA A 5 -44.51 -34.86 60.96
CA ALA A 5 -43.21 -34.77 60.32
C ALA A 5 -42.64 -35.96 59.49
N ARG A 6 -43.01 -35.95 58.18
CA ARG A 6 -42.24 -36.66 57.13
C ARG A 6 -41.90 -35.81 55.91
N THR A 7 -42.15 -34.49 55.92
CA THR A 7 -41.99 -33.67 54.71
C THR A 7 -40.70 -32.80 54.67
N THR A 8 -39.87 -32.85 55.76
CA THR A 8 -38.72 -31.93 55.86
C THR A 8 -37.35 -32.56 55.42
N ILE A 9 -37.29 -33.85 55.22
CA ILE A 9 -35.98 -34.52 54.88
C ILE A 9 -35.72 -34.59 53.36
N ILE A 10 -36.80 -34.63 52.53
CA ILE A 10 -36.65 -34.75 51.09
C ILE A 10 -36.24 -33.39 50.47
N THR A 11 -36.65 -32.25 51.08
CA THR A 11 -36.27 -30.93 50.60
C THR A 11 -34.82 -30.54 50.92
N LEU A 12 -34.24 -31.07 51.98
CA LEU A 12 -32.82 -30.80 52.30
C LEU A 12 -31.84 -31.58 51.36
N TRP A 13 -32.22 -32.77 50.90
CA TRP A 13 -31.36 -33.55 49.95
C TRP A 13 -31.41 -32.96 48.52
N GLY A 14 -32.56 -32.41 48.11
CA GLY A 14 -32.69 -31.73 46.82
C GLY A 14 -31.87 -30.44 46.77
N ALA A 15 -31.82 -29.66 47.84
CA ALA A 15 -31.04 -28.42 47.92
C ALA A 15 -29.51 -28.71 48.03
N LEU A 16 -29.14 -29.85 48.65
CA LEU A 16 -27.71 -30.24 48.73
C LEU A 16 -27.15 -30.71 47.40
N ILE A 17 -27.97 -31.47 46.62
CA ILE A 17 -27.57 -31.94 45.28
C ILE A 17 -27.51 -30.77 44.28
N THR A 18 -28.43 -29.78 44.37
CA THR A 18 -28.39 -28.61 43.52
C THR A 18 -27.24 -27.65 43.89
N ALA A 19 -26.92 -27.51 45.17
CA ALA A 19 -25.78 -26.76 45.62
C ALA A 19 -24.43 -27.42 45.29
N LEU A 20 -24.37 -28.75 45.29
CA LEU A 20 -23.18 -29.49 44.88
C LEU A 20 -22.99 -29.50 43.36
N ALA A 21 -24.07 -29.46 42.57
CA ALA A 21 -24.01 -29.33 41.12
C ALA A 21 -23.63 -27.90 40.67
N LEU A 22 -23.99 -26.87 41.46
CA LEU A 22 -23.56 -25.51 41.24
C LEU A 22 -22.11 -25.24 41.74
N ALA A 23 -21.63 -25.97 42.73
CA ALA A 23 -20.28 -25.82 43.27
C ALA A 23 -19.21 -26.61 42.48
N LEU A 24 -19.61 -27.50 41.56
CA LEU A 24 -18.69 -28.25 40.72
C LEU A 24 -18.47 -27.64 39.33
N SER A 25 -19.05 -26.49 39.06
CA SER A 25 -18.58 -25.60 37.99
C SER A 25 -17.44 -24.68 38.48
N ILE A 26 -16.48 -25.25 39.22
CA ILE A 26 -15.15 -24.63 39.38
C ILE A 26 -14.54 -24.73 37.99
N THR A 27 -14.66 -23.65 37.21
CA THR A 27 -13.84 -23.49 36.02
C THR A 27 -12.38 -23.66 36.47
N ALA A 28 -11.76 -24.75 36.09
CA ALA A 28 -10.32 -24.85 36.19
C ALA A 28 -9.73 -23.56 35.62
N PRO A 29 -8.74 -22.94 36.26
CA PRO A 29 -8.09 -21.75 35.66
C PRO A 29 -7.69 -22.12 34.24
N ALA A 30 -8.10 -21.31 33.27
CA ALA A 30 -7.75 -21.56 31.90
C ALA A 30 -6.24 -21.57 31.81
N VAL A 31 -5.67 -22.76 31.59
CA VAL A 31 -4.23 -22.90 31.40
C VAL A 31 -3.93 -22.29 30.03
N ALA A 32 -3.04 -21.33 30.01
CA ALA A 32 -2.57 -20.75 28.75
C ALA A 32 -2.07 -21.88 27.85
N ILE A 33 -2.55 -21.93 26.63
CA ILE A 33 -2.14 -22.96 25.66
C ILE A 33 -0.68 -22.69 25.30
N ASP A 34 0.20 -23.59 25.69
CA ASP A 34 1.58 -23.64 25.18
C ASP A 34 1.58 -24.61 24.00
N PRO A 35 1.67 -24.12 22.74
CA PRO A 35 1.73 -25.00 21.59
C PRO A 35 3.07 -25.74 21.47
N GLY A 36 4.08 -25.44 22.32
CA GLY A 36 5.35 -26.15 22.42
C GLY A 36 6.18 -26.15 21.14
N GLY A 37 5.82 -25.32 20.18
CA GLY A 37 6.46 -25.31 18.88
C GLY A 37 7.68 -24.39 18.81
N ARG A 38 8.34 -24.40 17.64
CA ARG A 38 9.55 -23.62 17.38
C ARG A 38 9.36 -22.68 16.19
N GLU A 39 9.68 -21.40 16.39
CA GLU A 39 9.79 -20.41 15.32
C GLU A 39 11.15 -20.50 14.62
N GLU A 40 11.16 -20.50 13.30
CA GLU A 40 12.37 -20.50 12.48
C GLU A 40 12.18 -19.55 11.29
N ALA A 41 13.17 -18.68 11.07
CA ALA A 41 13.21 -17.85 9.86
C ALA A 41 13.64 -18.71 8.67
N LEU A 42 12.90 -18.67 7.58
CA LEU A 42 13.38 -19.18 6.29
C LEU A 42 14.52 -18.28 5.76
N PRO A 43 15.38 -18.78 4.87
CA PRO A 43 16.41 -17.97 4.24
C PRO A 43 15.80 -16.69 3.65
N THR A 44 16.59 -15.63 3.62
CA THR A 44 16.15 -14.36 3.01
C THR A 44 15.81 -14.58 1.53
N PRO A 45 14.59 -14.24 1.08
CA PRO A 45 14.23 -14.36 -0.32
C PRO A 45 15.09 -13.44 -1.19
N PRO A 46 15.30 -13.79 -2.49
CA PRO A 46 15.98 -12.91 -3.42
C PRO A 46 15.20 -11.59 -3.54
N PRO A 47 15.90 -10.45 -3.66
CA PRO A 47 15.22 -9.18 -3.84
C PRO A 47 14.42 -9.19 -5.16
N PRO A 48 13.26 -8.53 -5.19
CA PRO A 48 12.52 -8.31 -6.44
C PRO A 48 13.36 -7.45 -7.40
N LYS A 49 12.93 -7.36 -8.66
CA LYS A 49 13.52 -6.39 -9.60
C LYS A 49 13.48 -4.99 -8.99
N PRO A 50 14.51 -4.16 -9.21
CA PRO A 50 14.53 -2.82 -8.65
C PRO A 50 13.36 -1.97 -9.16
N SER A 51 12.69 -1.29 -8.25
CA SER A 51 11.68 -0.29 -8.59
C SER A 51 12.31 1.09 -8.42
N VAL A 52 12.41 1.84 -9.52
CA VAL A 52 13.02 3.17 -9.58
C VAL A 52 11.96 4.17 -10.10
N PRO A 53 11.06 4.65 -9.24
CA PRO A 53 9.98 5.55 -9.67
C PRO A 53 10.46 6.96 -10.03
N SER A 54 11.64 7.37 -9.56
CA SER A 54 12.21 8.69 -9.84
C SER A 54 13.73 8.68 -9.81
N VAL A 55 14.36 9.67 -10.41
CA VAL A 55 15.79 9.91 -10.43
C VAL A 55 16.10 11.37 -10.12
N GLY A 56 17.13 11.60 -9.31
CA GLY A 56 17.68 12.92 -9.07
C GLY A 56 18.95 13.14 -9.90
N THR A 57 19.37 14.39 -10.02
CA THR A 57 20.62 14.75 -10.71
C THR A 57 21.33 15.87 -10.01
N THR A 58 22.68 15.82 -10.07
CA THR A 58 23.53 16.90 -9.61
C THR A 58 24.91 16.81 -10.28
N ALA A 59 25.88 17.57 -9.78
CA ALA A 59 27.30 17.42 -10.14
C ALA A 59 28.12 17.22 -8.86
N LEU A 60 29.17 16.43 -8.94
CA LEU A 60 30.17 16.28 -7.88
C LEU A 60 30.98 17.57 -7.72
N SER A 61 31.81 17.63 -6.67
CA SER A 61 32.70 18.77 -6.41
C SER A 61 33.71 19.03 -7.54
N ASP A 62 34.07 18.00 -8.27
CA ASP A 62 34.96 18.06 -9.44
C ASP A 62 34.25 18.44 -10.76
N GLY A 63 32.92 18.68 -10.69
CA GLY A 63 32.08 19.03 -11.84
C GLY A 63 31.50 17.80 -12.58
N THR A 64 31.84 16.57 -12.21
CA THR A 64 31.29 15.37 -12.84
C THR A 64 29.77 15.30 -12.71
N PRO A 65 29.01 15.24 -13.82
CA PRO A 65 27.55 15.10 -13.75
C PRO A 65 27.16 13.70 -13.29
N VAL A 66 26.30 13.64 -12.27
CA VAL A 66 25.84 12.36 -11.71
C VAL A 66 24.34 12.25 -11.63
N GLY A 67 23.85 11.02 -11.84
CA GLY A 67 22.49 10.61 -11.53
C GLY A 67 22.43 9.96 -10.15
N ILE A 68 21.40 10.35 -9.39
CA ILE A 68 21.05 9.79 -8.09
C ILE A 68 19.87 8.85 -8.30
N VAL A 69 20.11 7.56 -8.14
CA VAL A 69 19.11 6.52 -8.38
C VAL A 69 18.87 5.78 -7.07
N VAL A 70 17.62 5.79 -6.60
CA VAL A 70 17.25 5.05 -5.39
C VAL A 70 16.25 3.96 -5.76
N ALA A 71 16.65 2.73 -5.55
CA ALA A 71 15.74 1.59 -5.62
C ALA A 71 15.03 1.44 -4.27
N GLY A 72 13.70 1.52 -4.31
CA GLY A 72 12.87 1.46 -3.11
C GLY A 72 12.87 0.08 -2.46
N GLY A 73 12.55 0.06 -1.16
CA GLY A 73 12.41 -1.13 -0.34
C GLY A 73 12.99 -0.94 1.05
N ASP A 74 13.32 -2.03 1.73
CA ASP A 74 13.89 -2.03 3.07
C ASP A 74 15.28 -1.37 3.07
N GLY A 75 15.39 -0.23 3.77
CA GLY A 75 16.57 0.60 3.80
C GLY A 75 16.87 1.35 2.49
N GLY A 76 16.18 1.07 1.39
CA GLY A 76 16.46 1.64 0.07
C GLY A 76 17.91 1.41 -0.39
N MET A 77 18.14 1.32 -1.70
CA MET A 77 19.49 1.22 -2.26
C MET A 77 19.80 2.48 -3.08
N LEU A 78 20.74 3.27 -2.59
CA LEU A 78 21.27 4.44 -3.27
C LEU A 78 22.35 4.01 -4.27
N HIS A 79 22.26 4.53 -5.48
CA HIS A 79 23.25 4.36 -6.54
C HIS A 79 23.65 5.72 -7.08
N ILE A 80 24.93 5.96 -7.22
CA ILE A 80 25.49 7.15 -7.90
C ILE A 80 25.99 6.71 -9.27
N VAL A 81 25.43 7.28 -10.32
CA VAL A 81 25.75 6.97 -11.72
C VAL A 81 26.47 8.14 -12.36
N ASP A 82 27.66 7.91 -12.87
CA ASP A 82 28.40 8.89 -13.68
C ASP A 82 27.76 8.99 -15.06
N LEU A 83 27.25 10.17 -15.41
CA LEU A 83 26.50 10.36 -16.64
C LEU A 83 27.43 10.58 -17.84
N SER A 84 28.68 11.05 -17.65
CA SER A 84 29.64 11.25 -18.70
C SER A 84 30.21 9.91 -19.21
N THR A 85 30.54 9.03 -18.26
CA THR A 85 31.14 7.72 -18.58
C THR A 85 30.10 6.61 -18.70
N ARG A 86 28.85 6.87 -18.28
CA ARG A 86 27.77 5.88 -18.23
C ARG A 86 28.14 4.68 -17.35
N THR A 87 28.70 4.95 -16.16
CA THR A 87 29.13 3.91 -15.21
C THR A 87 28.54 4.09 -13.83
N LEU A 88 28.35 2.99 -13.11
CA LEU A 88 27.97 3.01 -11.70
C LEU A 88 29.21 3.35 -10.85
N ARG A 89 29.21 4.48 -10.14
CA ARG A 89 30.33 4.91 -9.27
C ARG A 89 30.28 4.29 -7.87
N SER A 90 29.10 4.31 -7.25
CA SER A 90 28.94 3.78 -5.91
C SER A 90 27.54 3.24 -5.68
N ARG A 91 27.45 2.38 -4.69
CA ARG A 91 26.16 1.81 -4.24
C ARG A 91 26.23 1.57 -2.75
N GLU A 92 25.26 2.09 -2.03
CA GLU A 92 25.13 1.89 -0.58
C GLU A 92 23.68 1.84 -0.15
N ARG A 93 23.42 1.38 1.06
CA ARG A 93 22.09 1.45 1.66
C ARG A 93 21.79 2.89 2.08
N LEU A 94 20.62 3.42 1.72
CA LEU A 94 20.22 4.79 2.01
C LEU A 94 19.86 5.00 3.49
N ALA A 95 19.22 4.03 4.11
CA ALA A 95 18.73 4.08 5.48
C ALA A 95 19.01 2.74 6.20
N PRO A 96 18.93 2.69 7.53
CA PRO A 96 19.01 1.44 8.29
C PRO A 96 18.01 0.40 7.79
N GLU A 97 18.32 -0.88 8.04
CA GLU A 97 17.37 -1.97 7.84
C GLU A 97 16.04 -1.69 8.52
N ASN A 98 14.95 -2.15 7.91
CA ASN A 98 13.59 -1.97 8.39
C ASN A 98 13.05 -0.53 8.30
N THR A 99 13.71 0.30 7.51
CA THR A 99 13.18 1.59 7.07
C THR A 99 12.56 1.41 5.68
N ASP A 100 11.23 1.49 5.57
CA ASP A 100 10.57 1.41 4.25
C ASP A 100 10.85 2.69 3.46
N VAL A 101 11.71 2.60 2.48
CA VAL A 101 12.07 3.69 1.58
C VAL A 101 11.34 3.50 0.26
N GLN A 102 10.49 4.45 -0.08
CA GLN A 102 9.78 4.51 -1.35
C GLN A 102 10.12 5.84 -2.02
N PRO A 103 11.07 5.87 -2.95
CA PRO A 103 11.50 7.12 -3.59
C PRO A 103 10.36 7.68 -4.46
N TRP A 104 9.92 8.91 -4.18
CA TRP A 104 8.87 9.55 -4.96
C TRP A 104 9.36 10.74 -5.77
N GLU A 105 10.02 11.69 -5.12
CA GLU A 105 10.46 12.92 -5.78
C GLU A 105 11.83 13.35 -5.27
N PHE A 106 12.61 13.97 -6.17
CA PHE A 106 13.89 14.56 -5.89
C PHE A 106 13.87 16.07 -6.11
N ALA A 107 14.61 16.81 -5.28
CA ALA A 107 14.92 18.22 -5.48
C ALA A 107 16.40 18.46 -5.21
N ARG A 108 16.98 19.49 -5.87
CA ARG A 108 18.40 19.84 -5.71
C ARG A 108 18.55 21.13 -4.92
N LEU A 109 19.43 21.12 -3.93
CA LEU A 109 19.85 22.28 -3.16
C LEU A 109 20.96 23.06 -3.88
N SER A 110 21.20 24.31 -3.50
CA SER A 110 22.25 25.16 -4.07
C SER A 110 23.66 24.63 -3.82
N ASN A 111 23.85 23.90 -2.71
CA ASN A 111 25.11 23.25 -2.35
C ASN A 111 25.38 21.94 -3.12
N ARG A 112 24.58 21.61 -4.11
CA ARG A 112 24.62 20.36 -4.94
C ARG A 112 24.10 19.09 -4.25
N HIS A 113 23.73 19.15 -2.98
CA HIS A 113 23.04 18.01 -2.35
C HIS A 113 21.66 17.79 -3.00
N VAL A 114 21.19 16.57 -2.89
CA VAL A 114 19.89 16.18 -3.47
C VAL A 114 18.96 15.69 -2.36
N LEU A 115 17.75 16.21 -2.35
CA LEU A 115 16.70 15.78 -1.44
C LEU A 115 15.90 14.65 -2.06
N LEU A 116 15.44 13.72 -1.23
CA LEU A 116 14.53 12.65 -1.62
C LEU A 116 13.35 12.60 -0.66
N ALA A 117 12.14 12.84 -1.18
CA ALA A 117 10.90 12.55 -0.48
C ALA A 117 10.54 11.06 -0.58
N SER A 118 10.25 10.44 0.56
CA SER A 118 9.97 9.01 0.65
C SER A 118 8.55 8.71 1.12
N GLY A 119 7.92 7.71 0.53
CA GLY A 119 6.62 7.19 0.92
C GLY A 119 6.54 6.63 2.34
N GLY A 120 7.66 6.41 3.02
CA GLY A 120 7.69 6.08 4.45
C GLY A 120 7.61 7.29 5.38
N GLY A 121 7.37 8.49 4.85
CA GLY A 121 7.31 9.74 5.62
C GLY A 121 8.68 10.33 5.95
N GLN A 122 9.75 9.89 5.28
CA GLN A 122 11.10 10.41 5.48
C GLN A 122 11.50 11.36 4.36
N LEU A 123 12.25 12.39 4.74
CA LEU A 123 13.00 13.24 3.83
C LEU A 123 14.49 12.98 4.04
N PHE A 124 15.18 12.57 2.99
CA PHE A 124 16.62 12.37 3.00
C PHE A 124 17.33 13.49 2.25
N GLU A 125 18.44 13.95 2.81
CA GLU A 125 19.44 14.78 2.12
C GLU A 125 20.60 13.88 1.71
N ILE A 126 20.96 13.89 0.44
CA ILE A 126 22.02 13.06 -0.16
C ILE A 126 23.16 13.97 -0.61
N ASP A 127 24.31 13.77 -0.02
CA ASP A 127 25.59 14.36 -0.44
C ASP A 127 26.35 13.32 -1.28
N PRO A 128 26.44 13.47 -2.60
CA PRO A 128 27.08 12.48 -3.45
C PRO A 128 28.62 12.44 -3.28
N ASP A 129 29.23 13.51 -2.75
CA ASP A 129 30.66 13.62 -2.47
C ASP A 129 31.09 13.02 -1.11
N ALA A 130 30.12 12.77 -0.21
CA ALA A 130 30.40 12.20 1.09
C ALA A 130 31.00 10.78 0.99
N PRO A 131 31.79 10.34 1.99
CA PRO A 131 32.31 8.99 2.05
C PRO A 131 31.18 7.93 2.04
N GLU A 132 31.54 6.72 1.61
CA GLU A 132 30.63 5.57 1.62
C GLU A 132 30.04 5.35 3.05
N GLY A 133 28.76 5.04 3.12
CA GLY A 133 27.99 4.89 4.36
C GLY A 133 27.61 6.20 5.06
N LYS A 134 27.95 7.37 4.47
CA LYS A 134 27.63 8.69 5.01
C LYS A 134 26.94 9.63 3.99
N LYS A 135 26.57 9.09 2.83
CA LYS A 135 25.98 9.91 1.76
C LYS A 135 24.58 10.42 2.05
N ALA A 136 23.85 9.77 2.94
CA ALA A 136 22.47 10.14 3.22
C ALA A 136 22.26 10.56 4.69
N THR A 137 21.52 11.65 4.89
CA THR A 137 21.10 12.16 6.20
C THR A 137 19.57 12.20 6.23
N ASN A 138 18.95 11.58 7.23
CA ASN A 138 17.52 11.68 7.45
C ASN A 138 17.16 13.02 8.10
N LEU A 139 16.50 13.91 7.37
CA LEU A 139 16.03 15.20 7.87
C LEU A 139 14.72 15.06 8.68
N SER A 140 14.02 13.94 8.57
CA SER A 140 12.83 13.59 9.35
C SER A 140 13.21 12.79 10.62
N ASP A 141 14.37 13.06 11.22
CA ASP A 141 14.81 12.42 12.45
C ASP A 141 14.11 13.04 13.67
N PRO A 142 13.66 12.23 14.67
CA PRO A 142 12.98 12.74 15.87
C PRO A 142 13.76 13.77 16.70
N SER A 143 15.07 13.84 16.57
CA SER A 143 15.91 14.82 17.24
C SER A 143 15.88 16.23 16.61
N ARG A 144 15.27 16.35 15.42
CA ARG A 144 15.18 17.64 14.72
C ARG A 144 14.10 18.54 15.32
N PRO A 145 14.37 19.85 15.48
CA PRO A 145 13.36 20.81 15.94
C PRO A 145 12.12 20.82 15.02
N GLY A 146 10.93 20.80 15.63
CA GLY A 146 9.65 20.77 14.90
C GLY A 146 9.27 19.40 14.32
N TYR A 147 9.98 18.33 14.69
CA TYR A 147 9.66 16.95 14.22
C TYR A 147 8.22 16.53 14.53
N GLU A 148 7.60 17.07 15.56
CA GLU A 148 6.20 16.81 15.88
C GLU A 148 5.24 17.10 14.71
N GLN A 149 5.59 18.04 13.82
CA GLN A 149 4.84 18.33 12.60
C GLN A 149 4.97 17.18 11.60
N VAL A 150 6.20 16.66 11.44
CA VAL A 150 6.46 15.49 10.60
C VAL A 150 5.70 14.28 11.14
N ALA A 151 5.83 13.99 12.44
CA ALA A 151 5.13 12.87 13.08
C ALA A 151 3.60 12.97 12.96
N ALA A 152 3.05 14.19 12.97
CA ALA A 152 1.60 14.42 12.90
C ALA A 152 1.02 14.25 11.48
N TYR A 153 1.77 14.63 10.45
CA TYR A 153 1.20 14.83 9.11
C TYR A 153 1.90 14.05 7.98
N SER A 154 2.97 13.31 8.24
CA SER A 154 3.73 12.60 7.22
C SER A 154 3.60 11.09 7.29
N LYS A 155 2.42 10.55 6.98
CA LYS A 155 2.30 9.12 6.65
C LYS A 155 3.05 8.80 5.35
N PHE A 156 2.97 9.71 4.37
CA PHE A 156 3.73 9.72 3.12
C PHE A 156 4.21 11.13 2.83
N LEU A 157 5.41 11.24 2.24
CA LEU A 157 5.89 12.44 1.55
C LEU A 157 5.85 12.15 0.06
N TRP A 158 4.99 12.87 -0.67
CA TRP A 158 4.74 12.60 -2.09
C TRP A 158 5.62 13.41 -3.02
N ASP A 159 5.96 14.62 -2.62
CA ASP A 159 6.67 15.56 -3.46
C ASP A 159 7.54 16.49 -2.62
N VAL A 160 8.60 17.02 -3.22
CA VAL A 160 9.53 17.95 -2.59
C VAL A 160 9.97 19.03 -3.59
N VAL A 161 9.92 20.27 -3.16
CA VAL A 161 10.45 21.41 -3.92
C VAL A 161 11.28 22.31 -3.01
N VAL A 162 12.17 23.10 -3.61
CA VAL A 162 13.11 23.99 -2.93
C VAL A 162 12.95 25.39 -3.50
N ASP A 163 13.01 26.41 -2.64
CA ASP A 163 13.05 27.81 -3.08
C ASP A 163 14.49 28.33 -3.25
N GLU A 164 14.62 29.59 -3.64
CA GLU A 164 15.91 30.26 -3.87
C GLU A 164 16.76 30.49 -2.61
N HIS A 165 16.22 30.18 -1.42
CA HIS A 165 16.90 30.24 -0.13
C HIS A 165 17.18 28.86 0.47
N ASP A 166 17.08 27.80 -0.33
CA ASP A 166 17.18 26.39 0.09
C ASP A 166 16.16 25.97 1.15
N ARG A 167 15.03 26.69 1.30
CA ARG A 167 13.93 26.23 2.13
C ARG A 167 13.18 25.16 1.37
N VAL A 168 12.96 24.06 2.07
CA VAL A 168 12.40 22.83 1.51
C VAL A 168 10.91 22.75 1.84
N TYR A 169 10.08 22.47 0.86
CA TYR A 169 8.64 22.26 1.03
C TYR A 169 8.30 20.85 0.60
N VAL A 170 7.58 20.11 1.47
CA VAL A 170 7.18 18.73 1.20
C VAL A 170 5.66 18.57 1.23
N ALA A 171 5.15 17.83 0.26
CA ALA A 171 3.74 17.45 0.17
C ALA A 171 3.47 16.22 1.02
N THR A 172 2.44 16.25 1.86
CA THR A 172 2.16 15.18 2.79
C THR A 172 0.83 14.48 2.53
N GLN A 173 0.74 13.24 3.01
CA GLN A 173 -0.53 12.55 3.23
C GLN A 173 -0.62 12.10 4.68
N SER A 174 -1.76 12.40 5.31
CA SER A 174 -2.06 11.90 6.65
C SER A 174 -3.56 11.73 6.88
N ASP A 175 -3.91 11.02 7.94
CA ASP A 175 -5.31 10.89 8.37
C ASP A 175 -5.89 12.21 8.94
N ARG A 176 -5.02 13.18 9.24
CA ARG A 176 -5.40 14.50 9.78
C ARG A 176 -5.59 15.57 8.71
N GLY A 177 -5.20 15.29 7.47
CA GLY A 177 -5.28 16.21 6.34
C GLY A 177 -4.03 16.16 5.46
N GLY A 178 -4.13 16.73 4.26
CA GLY A 178 -2.99 17.00 3.39
C GLY A 178 -2.37 18.34 3.75
N HIS A 179 -1.10 18.34 4.17
CA HIS A 179 -0.35 19.51 4.62
C HIS A 179 0.86 19.76 3.73
N ILE A 180 1.41 20.94 3.82
CA ILE A 180 2.73 21.29 3.28
C ILE A 180 3.62 21.60 4.48
N LEU A 181 4.63 20.78 4.70
CA LEU A 181 5.63 21.04 5.72
C LEU A 181 6.81 21.76 5.11
N ARG A 182 7.30 22.81 5.79
CA ARG A 182 8.51 23.54 5.41
C ARG A 182 9.65 23.14 6.35
N TYR A 183 10.78 22.78 5.77
CA TYR A 183 12.04 22.62 6.48
C TYR A 183 12.97 23.78 6.11
N ASP A 184 13.39 24.55 7.08
CA ASP A 184 14.36 25.63 6.91
C ASP A 184 15.71 25.17 7.47
N PRO A 185 16.71 24.84 6.62
CA PRO A 185 17.99 24.33 7.07
C PRO A 185 18.82 25.37 7.82
N SER A 186 18.60 26.66 7.61
CA SER A 186 19.33 27.75 8.27
C SER A 186 18.83 28.07 9.69
N ALA A 187 17.61 27.65 10.02
CA ALA A 187 17.01 27.90 11.32
C ALA A 187 17.73 27.16 12.46
N ASN A 188 17.50 27.62 13.71
CA ASN A 188 18.07 26.99 14.93
C ASN A 188 19.60 26.80 14.88
N GLN A 189 20.32 27.82 14.44
CA GLN A 189 21.79 27.78 14.34
C GLN A 189 22.30 26.67 13.40
N GLY A 190 21.59 26.44 12.29
CA GLY A 190 21.94 25.43 11.30
C GLY A 190 21.49 24.00 11.64
N ARG A 191 20.73 23.80 12.73
CA ARG A 191 20.14 22.47 13.04
C ARG A 191 18.88 22.18 12.23
N GLY A 192 18.34 23.20 11.57
CA GLY A 192 17.11 23.13 10.83
C GLY A 192 15.84 23.23 11.69
N GLN A 193 14.72 23.54 11.07
CA GLN A 193 13.42 23.65 11.73
C GLN A 193 12.31 23.21 10.81
N TRP A 194 11.47 22.31 11.29
CA TRP A 194 10.21 21.96 10.64
C TRP A 194 9.06 22.87 11.07
N THR A 195 8.24 23.31 10.14
CA THR A 195 7.00 24.07 10.40
C THR A 195 5.90 23.62 9.46
N ASP A 196 4.65 23.60 9.92
CA ASP A 196 3.49 23.43 9.06
C ASP A 196 3.17 24.80 8.42
N LEU A 197 3.19 24.86 7.09
CA LEU A 197 2.95 26.09 6.36
C LEU A 197 1.49 26.55 6.48
N LEU A 198 0.56 25.60 6.53
CA LEU A 198 -0.88 25.84 6.62
C LEU A 198 -1.49 24.92 7.70
N PRO A 199 -1.52 25.35 8.98
CA PRO A 199 -1.96 24.51 10.09
C PRO A 199 -3.39 23.94 9.97
N GLY A 200 -4.22 24.52 9.13
CA GLY A 200 -5.56 24.01 8.79
C GLY A 200 -5.59 23.00 7.63
N GLY A 201 -4.43 22.62 7.09
CA GLY A 201 -4.30 21.86 5.85
C GLY A 201 -4.52 22.69 4.59
N VAL A 202 -4.11 22.17 3.45
CA VAL A 202 -4.18 22.89 2.15
C VAL A 202 -5.63 23.09 1.70
N GLN A 203 -6.47 22.09 1.94
CA GLN A 203 -7.90 22.17 1.62
C GLN A 203 -8.70 21.26 2.55
N ALA A 204 -9.79 21.76 3.10
CA ALA A 204 -10.66 20.99 3.98
C ALA A 204 -11.18 19.71 3.32
N GLY A 205 -11.14 18.60 4.06
CA GLY A 205 -11.61 17.30 3.61
C GLY A 205 -10.67 16.56 2.65
N GLN A 206 -9.52 17.13 2.29
CA GLN A 206 -8.46 16.43 1.55
C GLN A 206 -7.43 15.89 2.51
N THR A 207 -7.00 14.66 2.30
CA THR A 207 -6.00 14.01 3.18
C THR A 207 -4.62 13.95 2.56
N GLU A 208 -4.51 14.38 1.31
CA GLU A 208 -3.21 14.44 0.65
C GLU A 208 -3.04 15.72 -0.16
N VAL A 209 -1.82 16.21 -0.16
CA VAL A 209 -1.22 17.01 -1.20
C VAL A 209 -0.34 16.05 -1.99
N ARG A 210 -0.63 15.88 -3.27
CA ARG A 210 0.02 14.86 -4.11
C ARG A 210 1.22 15.39 -4.86
N SER A 211 1.18 16.65 -5.25
CA SER A 211 2.24 17.28 -6.02
C SER A 211 2.44 18.72 -5.62
N LEU A 212 3.68 19.20 -5.77
CA LEU A 212 4.09 20.57 -5.54
C LEU A 212 4.83 21.13 -6.75
N ALA A 213 4.70 22.42 -6.97
CA ALA A 213 5.62 23.21 -7.78
C ALA A 213 5.94 24.50 -7.05
N TYR A 214 7.14 25.03 -7.27
CA TYR A 214 7.56 26.34 -6.76
C TYR A 214 7.99 27.24 -7.92
N ASP A 215 7.54 28.46 -7.88
CA ASP A 215 7.98 29.51 -8.81
C ASP A 215 7.82 30.90 -8.20
N ASN A 216 8.91 31.68 -8.17
CA ASN A 216 8.91 33.11 -7.81
C ASN A 216 8.09 33.45 -6.53
N GLY A 217 8.32 32.75 -5.42
CA GLY A 217 7.66 33.00 -4.14
C GLY A 217 6.26 32.38 -4.02
N PHE A 218 5.83 31.57 -4.98
CA PHE A 218 4.56 30.86 -4.92
C PHE A 218 4.75 29.35 -4.99
N LEU A 219 4.03 28.65 -4.11
CA LEU A 219 3.81 27.20 -4.21
C LEU A 219 2.49 26.93 -4.92
N TYR A 220 2.48 25.84 -5.67
CA TYR A 220 1.28 25.27 -6.30
C TYR A 220 1.12 23.87 -5.76
N ALA A 221 0.01 23.62 -5.07
CA ALA A 221 -0.27 22.37 -4.42
C ALA A 221 -1.42 21.64 -5.12
N GLY A 222 -1.14 20.45 -5.66
CA GLY A 222 -2.13 19.56 -6.25
C GLY A 222 -2.70 18.62 -5.18
N THR A 223 -4.02 18.68 -4.99
CA THR A 223 -4.71 17.80 -4.05
C THR A 223 -5.18 16.51 -4.73
N GLY A 224 -5.46 15.50 -3.91
CA GLY A 224 -6.05 14.23 -4.34
C GLY A 224 -7.25 13.84 -3.49
N THR A 225 -7.85 12.70 -3.82
CA THR A 225 -8.82 11.92 -3.05
C THR A 225 -10.30 12.24 -3.16
N LYS A 226 -10.78 13.47 -3.00
CA LYS A 226 -12.21 13.77 -3.15
C LYS A 226 -12.53 14.69 -4.31
N THR A 227 -11.84 15.81 -4.34
CA THR A 227 -11.97 16.80 -5.38
C THR A 227 -10.60 17.29 -5.73
N LEU A 228 -10.18 17.07 -6.97
CA LEU A 228 -8.90 17.56 -7.43
C LEU A 228 -8.92 19.07 -7.45
N SER A 229 -7.91 19.71 -6.89
CA SER A 229 -7.79 21.16 -6.81
C SER A 229 -6.32 21.56 -6.88
N ILE A 230 -6.07 22.72 -7.47
CA ILE A 230 -4.76 23.36 -7.41
C ILE A 230 -4.90 24.59 -6.50
N VAL A 231 -4.10 24.62 -5.45
CA VAL A 231 -4.05 25.74 -4.51
C VAL A 231 -2.72 26.46 -4.69
N ARG A 232 -2.78 27.75 -5.01
CA ARG A 232 -1.61 28.64 -5.10
C ARG A 232 -1.39 29.31 -3.76
N ILE A 233 -0.17 29.23 -3.22
CA ILE A 233 0.17 29.72 -1.88
C ILE A 233 1.35 30.68 -1.97
N ASN A 234 1.21 31.88 -1.42
CA ASN A 234 2.31 32.81 -1.29
C ASN A 234 3.19 32.41 -0.10
N THR A 235 4.47 32.10 -0.32
CA THR A 235 5.37 31.57 0.71
C THR A 235 5.80 32.56 1.77
N SER A 236 5.64 33.87 1.52
CA SER A 236 5.98 34.92 2.47
C SER A 236 4.82 35.29 3.40
N THR A 237 3.57 35.16 2.93
CA THR A 237 2.37 35.52 3.70
C THR A 237 1.53 34.31 4.12
N ASN A 238 1.81 33.13 3.59
CA ASN A 238 1.02 31.90 3.69
C ASN A 238 -0.44 32.05 3.16
N ALA A 239 -0.70 33.13 2.39
CA ALA A 239 -2.02 33.30 1.78
C ALA A 239 -2.25 32.27 0.69
N ALA A 240 -3.33 31.48 0.83
CA ALA A 240 -3.69 30.40 -0.06
C ALA A 240 -4.91 30.77 -0.91
N THR A 241 -4.85 30.52 -2.21
CA THR A 241 -5.93 30.76 -3.16
C THR A 241 -6.13 29.55 -4.06
N LYS A 242 -7.34 29.03 -4.11
CA LYS A 242 -7.70 27.96 -5.05
C LYS A 242 -7.78 28.52 -6.47
N LEU A 243 -7.04 27.92 -7.41
CA LEU A 243 -7.10 28.31 -8.82
C LEU A 243 -8.41 27.84 -9.48
N SER A 244 -8.91 28.64 -10.42
CA SER A 244 -10.07 28.28 -11.23
C SER A 244 -9.64 27.46 -12.44
N VAL A 245 -9.47 26.15 -12.23
CA VAL A 245 -9.07 25.23 -13.32
C VAL A 245 -10.30 24.67 -14.05
N PRO A 246 -10.21 24.39 -15.35
CA PRO A 246 -11.30 23.79 -16.10
C PRO A 246 -11.72 22.44 -15.52
N SER A 247 -13.01 22.12 -15.56
CA SER A 247 -13.56 20.91 -14.96
C SER A 247 -12.96 19.62 -15.52
N HIS A 248 -12.57 19.60 -16.79
CA HIS A 248 -11.93 18.44 -17.41
C HIS A 248 -10.52 18.14 -16.85
N VAL A 249 -9.84 19.12 -16.26
CA VAL A 249 -8.53 18.93 -15.60
C VAL A 249 -8.71 18.23 -14.23
N THR A 250 -9.85 18.45 -13.60
CA THR A 250 -10.14 17.95 -12.25
C THR A 250 -11.24 16.91 -12.22
N ALA A 251 -11.85 16.60 -13.37
CA ALA A 251 -12.88 15.57 -13.48
C ALA A 251 -12.26 14.17 -13.37
N GLY A 252 -12.89 13.31 -12.62
CA GLY A 252 -12.49 11.90 -12.50
C GLY A 252 -12.02 11.53 -11.10
N LEU A 253 -11.76 10.23 -10.96
CA LEU A 253 -11.17 9.64 -9.76
C LEU A 253 -9.66 9.53 -9.97
N GLY A 254 -8.86 10.20 -9.16
CA GLY A 254 -7.40 10.15 -9.30
C GLY A 254 -6.71 11.24 -8.50
N HIS A 255 -5.48 11.50 -8.88
CA HIS A 255 -4.62 12.48 -8.23
C HIS A 255 -4.12 13.50 -9.24
N LEU A 256 -3.84 14.71 -8.80
CA LEU A 256 -2.97 15.61 -9.52
C LEU A 256 -1.53 15.14 -9.33
N GLU A 257 -1.13 14.17 -10.15
CA GLU A 257 0.10 13.41 -9.95
C GLU A 257 1.35 14.26 -10.10
N ARG A 258 1.30 15.26 -10.99
CA ARG A 258 2.43 16.16 -11.27
C ARG A 258 1.97 17.60 -11.47
N LEU A 259 2.67 18.49 -10.81
CA LEU A 259 2.62 19.93 -11.04
C LEU A 259 4.04 20.46 -11.28
N GLN A 260 4.27 21.18 -12.36
CA GLN A 260 5.51 21.92 -12.57
C GLN A 260 5.19 23.30 -13.13
N VAL A 261 5.87 24.32 -12.62
CA VAL A 261 5.86 25.66 -13.23
C VAL A 261 7.20 25.88 -13.94
N LYS A 262 7.17 25.90 -15.27
CA LYS A 262 8.36 26.06 -16.11
C LYS A 262 8.03 26.93 -17.32
N ALA A 263 8.99 27.75 -17.74
CA ALA A 263 8.84 28.62 -18.92
C ALA A 263 7.52 29.43 -18.91
N GLY A 264 7.10 29.94 -17.73
CA GLY A 264 5.89 30.74 -17.55
C GLY A 264 4.56 29.97 -17.72
N ASN A 265 4.58 28.65 -17.60
CA ASN A 265 3.40 27.80 -17.69
C ASN A 265 3.30 26.87 -16.49
N LEU A 266 2.06 26.54 -16.10
CA LEU A 266 1.75 25.50 -15.14
C LEU A 266 1.35 24.23 -15.91
N TYR A 267 2.16 23.18 -15.77
CA TYR A 267 1.94 21.87 -16.36
C TYR A 267 1.27 20.97 -15.33
N VAL A 268 0.17 20.35 -15.74
CA VAL A 268 -0.67 19.53 -14.84
C VAL A 268 -0.88 18.15 -15.41
N GLY A 269 -0.28 17.16 -14.76
CA GLY A 269 -0.49 15.74 -15.06
C GLY A 269 -1.47 15.11 -14.07
N THR A 270 -2.43 14.35 -14.57
CA THR A 270 -3.40 13.63 -13.76
C THR A 270 -3.17 12.13 -13.87
N ASN A 271 -3.31 11.42 -12.74
CA ASN A 271 -3.35 9.96 -12.73
C ASN A 271 -4.80 9.52 -12.61
N VAL A 272 -5.31 8.89 -13.65
CA VAL A 272 -6.67 8.33 -13.68
C VAL A 272 -6.55 6.81 -13.62
N PRO A 273 -7.27 6.13 -12.72
CA PRO A 273 -7.28 4.68 -12.63
C PRO A 273 -7.70 4.02 -13.95
N GLY A 274 -7.10 2.87 -14.26
CA GLY A 274 -7.53 2.05 -15.39
C GLY A 274 -7.01 2.45 -16.76
N ASN A 275 -5.90 3.22 -16.84
CA ASN A 275 -5.30 3.68 -18.11
C ASN A 275 -6.25 4.53 -18.98
N VAL A 276 -7.26 5.15 -18.39
CA VAL A 276 -8.09 6.12 -19.07
C VAL A 276 -7.25 7.39 -19.26
N ARG A 277 -7.04 7.82 -20.50
CA ARG A 277 -6.35 9.09 -20.76
C ARG A 277 -7.13 10.23 -20.09
N PRO A 278 -6.45 11.17 -19.39
CA PRO A 278 -7.08 12.39 -18.96
C PRO A 278 -7.79 13.06 -20.14
N THR A 279 -8.84 13.80 -19.85
CA THR A 279 -9.60 14.48 -20.90
C THR A 279 -8.78 15.54 -21.65
N CYS A 280 -7.62 15.94 -21.13
CA CYS A 280 -6.62 16.72 -21.85
C CYS A 280 -5.54 15.90 -22.56
N GLY A 281 -5.80 14.66 -22.92
CA GLY A 281 -4.91 13.86 -23.78
C GLY A 281 -3.55 13.47 -23.17
N GLY A 282 -3.14 14.13 -22.09
CA GLY A 282 -1.83 13.95 -21.44
C GLY A 282 -1.63 14.97 -20.32
N THR A 283 -0.66 15.88 -20.46
CA THR A 283 -0.40 16.96 -19.52
C THR A 283 -1.02 18.25 -20.01
N CYS A 284 -1.91 18.84 -19.23
CA CYS A 284 -2.54 20.13 -19.53
C CYS A 284 -1.56 21.29 -19.28
N VAL A 285 -1.63 22.32 -20.12
CA VAL A 285 -0.85 23.56 -19.95
C VAL A 285 -1.77 24.70 -19.52
N LEU A 286 -1.55 25.20 -18.30
CA LEU A 286 -2.38 26.23 -17.70
C LEU A 286 -1.60 27.54 -17.47
N ASP A 287 -2.32 28.62 -17.29
CA ASP A 287 -1.77 29.87 -16.77
C ASP A 287 -1.52 29.74 -15.26
N PRO A 288 -0.31 29.99 -14.74
CA PRO A 288 0.00 29.77 -13.33
C PRO A 288 -0.67 30.79 -12.39
N ALA A 289 -1.08 31.96 -12.89
CA ALA A 289 -1.73 32.95 -12.05
C ALA A 289 -3.23 32.70 -11.86
N THR A 290 -3.89 32.24 -12.91
CA THR A 290 -5.35 32.08 -12.95
C THR A 290 -5.85 30.66 -12.93
N GLY A 291 -5.05 29.68 -13.38
CA GLY A 291 -5.45 28.31 -13.62
C GLY A 291 -6.19 28.08 -14.94
N ALA A 292 -6.32 29.10 -15.77
CA ALA A 292 -7.00 28.97 -17.07
C ALA A 292 -6.18 28.11 -18.04
N GLN A 293 -6.87 27.26 -18.82
CA GLN A 293 -6.25 26.47 -19.88
C GLN A 293 -5.65 27.41 -20.94
N LYS A 294 -4.38 27.22 -21.28
CA LYS A 294 -3.78 27.91 -22.39
C LYS A 294 -4.25 27.36 -23.73
N MET A 295 -4.53 28.27 -24.66
CA MET A 295 -5.11 27.94 -25.96
C MET A 295 -4.19 28.39 -27.08
N LYS A 296 -4.16 27.64 -28.18
CA LYS A 296 -3.56 28.09 -29.45
C LYS A 296 -4.53 27.71 -30.58
N ASP A 297 -4.81 28.65 -31.44
CA ASP A 297 -5.73 28.51 -32.58
C ASP A 297 -7.09 27.91 -32.17
N GLY A 298 -7.61 28.31 -31.00
CA GLY A 298 -8.88 27.85 -30.44
C GLY A 298 -8.85 26.43 -29.84
N LYS A 299 -7.67 25.79 -29.76
CA LYS A 299 -7.50 24.45 -29.18
C LYS A 299 -6.72 24.52 -27.88
N PRO A 300 -7.02 23.66 -26.87
CA PRO A 300 -6.21 23.51 -25.67
C PRO A 300 -4.77 23.14 -26.01
N ILE A 301 -3.81 23.72 -25.29
CA ILE A 301 -2.42 23.30 -25.36
C ILE A 301 -2.23 22.11 -24.42
N GLU A 302 -1.76 21.00 -24.97
CA GLU A 302 -1.56 19.74 -24.27
C GLU A 302 -0.25 19.09 -24.71
N LEU A 303 0.44 18.41 -23.77
CA LEU A 303 1.61 17.62 -24.10
C LEU A 303 1.22 16.13 -24.07
N ASP A 304 1.67 15.38 -25.07
CA ASP A 304 1.43 13.93 -25.15
C ASP A 304 2.32 13.16 -24.17
N THR A 305 2.13 13.44 -22.88
CA THR A 305 2.84 12.74 -21.80
C THR A 305 1.91 12.55 -20.60
N TRP A 306 1.95 11.35 -20.03
CA TRP A 306 1.23 11.03 -18.80
C TRP A 306 2.20 11.15 -17.64
N SER A 307 1.77 11.61 -16.50
CA SER A 307 2.54 11.56 -15.24
C SER A 307 4.06 11.69 -15.36
N SER A 308 4.62 11.95 -16.56
CA SER A 308 6.03 12.22 -16.70
C SER A 308 6.33 13.65 -16.26
N GLN A 309 7.50 13.83 -15.73
CA GLN A 309 7.96 15.13 -15.26
C GLN A 309 8.29 16.01 -16.47
N VAL A 310 7.84 17.26 -16.42
CA VAL A 310 8.26 18.30 -17.35
C VAL A 310 9.42 19.04 -16.71
N VAL A 311 10.59 18.98 -17.31
CA VAL A 311 11.83 19.54 -16.76
C VAL A 311 12.43 20.60 -17.67
N THR A 312 13.20 21.53 -17.09
CA THR A 312 14.03 22.48 -17.84
C THR A 312 15.45 21.96 -17.91
N ARG A 313 16.11 22.27 -19.02
CA ARG A 313 17.53 22.01 -19.24
C ARG A 313 18.34 23.17 -18.67
N PRO A 314 19.42 22.93 -17.93
CA PRO A 314 20.29 24.02 -17.45
C PRO A 314 20.74 24.92 -18.59
N GLY A 315 20.52 26.23 -18.44
CA GLY A 315 20.82 27.23 -19.45
C GLY A 315 19.73 27.46 -20.51
N GLU A 316 18.63 26.71 -20.49
CA GLU A 316 17.48 26.85 -21.42
C GLU A 316 16.17 26.93 -20.65
N ALA A 317 15.96 27.98 -19.88
CA ALA A 317 14.76 28.13 -19.04
C ALA A 317 13.46 28.34 -19.82
N GLU A 318 13.54 28.76 -21.08
CA GLU A 318 12.38 29.04 -21.96
C GLU A 318 11.81 27.80 -22.66
N LYS A 319 12.50 26.67 -22.61
CA LYS A 319 12.05 25.40 -23.16
C LYS A 319 11.82 24.38 -22.08
N VAL A 320 11.01 23.37 -22.37
CA VAL A 320 10.77 22.25 -21.48
C VAL A 320 10.99 20.92 -22.18
N TYR A 321 11.33 19.92 -21.38
CA TYR A 321 11.68 18.58 -21.84
C TYR A 321 10.81 17.57 -21.09
N TYR A 322 10.36 16.54 -21.81
CA TYR A 322 9.54 15.47 -21.23
C TYR A 322 9.73 14.18 -22.02
N THR A 323 9.43 13.04 -21.37
CA THR A 323 9.47 11.74 -22.03
C THR A 323 8.11 11.35 -22.53
N VAL A 324 8.05 10.82 -23.74
CA VAL A 324 6.84 10.22 -24.31
C VAL A 324 7.04 8.71 -24.38
N GLN A 325 6.05 8.01 -23.83
CA GLN A 325 6.00 6.57 -23.96
C GLN A 325 5.22 6.20 -25.22
N SER A 326 5.92 5.84 -26.29
CA SER A 326 5.31 5.13 -27.40
C SER A 326 5.34 3.63 -27.16
N ALA A 327 4.46 2.88 -27.83
CA ALA A 327 4.37 1.43 -27.65
C ALA A 327 5.70 0.67 -27.91
N ASN A 328 6.63 1.25 -28.67
CA ASN A 328 7.83 0.56 -29.12
C ASN A 328 9.15 1.26 -28.74
N THR A 329 9.18 2.58 -28.63
CA THR A 329 10.41 3.33 -28.35
C THR A 329 10.11 4.62 -27.61
N PRO A 330 10.32 4.68 -26.29
CA PRO A 330 10.20 5.92 -25.53
C PRO A 330 11.18 6.97 -26.05
N THR A 331 10.73 8.21 -26.13
CA THR A 331 11.49 9.33 -26.69
C THR A 331 11.60 10.48 -25.69
N LEU A 332 12.70 11.24 -25.76
CA LEU A 332 12.85 12.53 -25.11
C LEU A 332 12.39 13.62 -26.08
N GLN A 333 11.44 14.41 -25.66
CA GLN A 333 10.90 15.55 -26.43
C GLN A 333 11.40 16.86 -25.88
N GLU A 334 11.70 17.80 -26.77
CA GLU A 334 11.87 19.21 -26.50
C GLU A 334 10.62 19.96 -26.94
N TYR A 335 10.05 20.79 -26.07
CA TYR A 335 8.88 21.63 -26.38
C TYR A 335 9.23 23.09 -26.19
N ASP A 336 8.94 23.91 -27.22
CA ASP A 336 9.01 25.37 -27.16
C ASP A 336 7.62 25.96 -26.95
N PRO A 337 7.31 26.50 -25.76
CA PRO A 337 6.01 27.07 -25.46
C PRO A 337 5.65 28.30 -26.31
N ARG A 338 6.64 29.03 -26.84
CA ARG A 338 6.41 30.25 -27.66
C ARG A 338 5.82 29.91 -29.03
N THR A 339 6.31 28.81 -29.61
CA THR A 339 5.83 28.33 -30.90
C THR A 339 4.76 27.24 -30.78
N ASN A 340 4.60 26.67 -29.59
CA ASN A 340 3.77 25.49 -29.30
C ASN A 340 4.16 24.31 -30.21
N THR A 341 5.45 24.01 -30.29
CA THR A 341 5.96 22.91 -31.11
C THR A 341 6.83 21.98 -30.29
N SER A 342 6.69 20.69 -30.53
CA SER A 342 7.56 19.66 -29.96
C SER A 342 8.43 19.06 -31.04
N ARG A 343 9.65 18.64 -30.66
CA ARG A 343 10.53 17.84 -31.52
C ARG A 343 11.23 16.75 -30.71
N THR A 344 11.48 15.61 -31.32
CA THR A 344 12.25 14.53 -30.71
C THR A 344 13.71 14.96 -30.58
N LEU A 345 14.22 14.92 -29.37
CA LEU A 345 15.64 15.17 -29.07
C LEU A 345 16.45 13.85 -29.11
N ALA A 346 15.91 12.79 -28.51
CA ALA A 346 16.54 11.48 -28.50
C ALA A 346 15.48 10.36 -28.49
N GLU A 347 15.87 9.20 -29.05
CA GLU A 347 15.07 7.97 -29.09
C GLU A 347 15.76 6.86 -28.30
N GLY A 348 15.04 5.75 -28.05
CA GLY A 348 15.61 4.56 -27.41
C GLY A 348 15.89 4.74 -25.92
N LEU A 349 15.09 5.54 -25.21
CA LEU A 349 15.20 5.64 -23.77
C LEU A 349 14.89 4.29 -23.10
N ALA A 350 15.44 4.10 -21.91
CA ALA A 350 15.16 2.91 -21.11
C ALA A 350 13.65 2.71 -21.01
N SER A 351 13.18 1.64 -21.61
CA SER A 351 11.77 1.34 -21.75
C SER A 351 11.35 0.30 -20.78
N THR A 352 10.29 0.60 -20.09
CA THR A 352 9.21 -0.36 -19.86
C THR A 352 7.94 0.41 -19.64
N ALA A 353 6.83 -0.26 -19.45
CA ALA A 353 5.46 0.26 -19.47
C ALA A 353 5.21 1.60 -18.73
N ARG A 354 6.17 2.13 -17.98
CA ARG A 354 6.04 3.43 -17.27
C ARG A 354 7.42 4.09 -17.15
N PRO A 355 7.69 5.20 -17.83
CA PRO A 355 8.89 5.97 -17.56
C PRO A 355 8.83 6.49 -16.11
N SER A 356 9.97 6.40 -15.42
CA SER A 356 10.16 7.10 -14.16
C SER A 356 10.26 8.60 -14.40
N GLN A 357 10.34 9.37 -13.34
CA GLN A 357 10.76 10.76 -13.46
C GLN A 357 12.17 10.82 -14.04
N SER A 358 12.40 11.84 -14.85
CA SER A 358 13.61 12.05 -15.60
C SER A 358 14.18 13.41 -15.27
N SER A 359 15.48 13.60 -15.38
CA SER A 359 16.12 14.86 -15.00
C SER A 359 17.37 15.19 -15.84
N TRP A 360 17.69 16.49 -15.92
CA TRP A 360 18.93 17.01 -16.48
C TRP A 360 19.94 17.29 -15.38
N ALA A 361 21.14 16.74 -15.48
CA ALA A 361 22.25 17.08 -14.60
C ALA A 361 22.99 18.34 -15.06
N THR A 362 23.22 18.43 -16.37
CA THR A 362 23.87 19.57 -17.04
C THR A 362 23.14 19.88 -18.33
N HIS A 363 23.64 20.88 -19.09
CA HIS A 363 23.11 21.16 -20.43
C HIS A 363 23.21 19.96 -21.38
N ASP A 364 24.14 19.02 -21.15
CA ASP A 364 24.37 17.88 -22.05
C ASP A 364 23.85 16.53 -21.53
N HIS A 365 23.74 16.36 -20.23
CA HIS A 365 23.50 15.06 -19.62
C HIS A 365 22.10 14.93 -19.01
N PHE A 366 21.30 14.04 -19.57
CA PHE A 366 19.96 13.67 -19.11
C PHE A 366 19.91 12.21 -18.69
N ILE A 367 19.13 11.89 -17.67
CA ILE A 367 18.90 10.53 -17.20
C ILE A 367 17.41 10.22 -17.15
N SER A 368 17.06 9.01 -17.55
CA SER A 368 15.72 8.41 -17.40
C SER A 368 15.87 7.00 -16.86
N ALA A 369 14.93 6.56 -16.04
CA ALA A 369 14.89 5.19 -15.52
C ALA A 369 13.60 4.46 -15.88
N GLY A 370 13.68 3.16 -16.06
CA GLY A 370 12.54 2.27 -16.11
C GLY A 370 12.04 1.98 -14.71
N LYS A 371 10.79 2.36 -14.43
CA LYS A 371 10.19 2.25 -13.09
C LYS A 371 10.20 0.82 -12.55
N ASP A 372 9.99 -0.16 -13.43
CA ASP A 372 9.64 -1.52 -13.04
C ASP A 372 10.78 -2.55 -13.22
N ASP A 373 11.92 -2.16 -13.76
CA ASP A 373 13.04 -3.06 -14.03
C ASP A 373 14.43 -2.51 -13.68
N GLY A 374 14.49 -1.23 -13.25
CA GLY A 374 15.74 -0.56 -12.90
C GLY A 374 16.65 -0.31 -14.10
N SER A 375 16.14 -0.36 -15.32
CA SER A 375 16.89 0.09 -16.50
C SER A 375 17.15 1.58 -16.42
N ILE A 376 18.34 2.01 -16.86
CA ILE A 376 18.76 3.42 -16.85
C ILE A 376 19.22 3.79 -18.23
N ALA A 377 18.59 4.81 -18.84
CA ALA A 377 19.07 5.42 -20.07
C ALA A 377 19.69 6.78 -19.78
N ILE A 378 20.81 7.05 -20.40
CA ILE A 378 21.56 8.31 -20.32
C ILE A 378 21.61 8.91 -21.72
N VAL A 379 21.19 10.16 -21.85
CA VAL A 379 21.21 10.93 -23.10
C VAL A 379 22.31 11.98 -23.03
N HIS A 380 23.15 12.03 -24.06
CA HIS A 380 24.04 13.14 -24.33
C HIS A 380 23.39 13.98 -25.43
N ALA A 381 23.03 15.21 -25.12
CA ALA A 381 22.25 16.05 -26.03
C ALA A 381 23.10 16.63 -27.17
N SER A 382 24.41 16.76 -26.96
CA SER A 382 25.36 17.27 -27.96
C SER A 382 25.43 16.42 -29.23
N ASP A 383 25.39 15.10 -29.06
CA ASP A 383 25.40 14.14 -30.16
C ASP A 383 24.05 13.38 -30.31
N ARG A 384 23.04 13.70 -29.49
CA ARG A 384 21.74 13.06 -29.43
C ARG A 384 21.80 11.55 -29.17
N SER A 385 22.91 11.09 -28.57
CA SER A 385 23.06 9.67 -28.24
C SER A 385 22.25 9.32 -26.96
N ALA A 386 21.49 8.24 -27.04
CA ALA A 386 20.90 7.60 -25.89
C ALA A 386 21.48 6.19 -25.75
N ALA A 387 21.91 5.84 -24.56
CA ALA A 387 22.39 4.49 -24.29
C ALA A 387 22.03 4.07 -22.87
N ASP A 388 21.72 2.79 -22.73
CA ASP A 388 21.51 2.19 -21.44
C ASP A 388 22.80 2.12 -20.62
N LEU A 389 22.65 2.13 -19.30
CA LEU A 389 23.76 1.80 -18.40
C LEU A 389 24.27 0.40 -18.76
N PRO A 390 25.60 0.24 -19.01
CA PRO A 390 26.15 -1.02 -19.45
C PRO A 390 25.83 -2.19 -18.52
N LYS A 391 25.57 -3.35 -19.11
CA LYS A 391 25.29 -4.58 -18.36
C LYS A 391 26.55 -5.43 -18.25
N ASP A 392 26.72 -6.08 -17.11
CA ASP A 392 27.78 -7.07 -16.90
C ASP A 392 27.50 -8.39 -17.67
N ALA A 393 28.40 -9.36 -17.55
CA ALA A 393 28.26 -10.67 -18.19
C ALA A 393 27.03 -11.46 -17.76
N ASN A 394 26.42 -11.10 -16.63
CA ASN A 394 25.19 -11.70 -16.10
C ASN A 394 23.93 -10.90 -16.50
N GLY A 395 24.07 -9.87 -17.34
CA GLY A 395 22.98 -9.03 -17.79
C GLY A 395 22.52 -7.98 -16.76
N SER A 396 23.27 -7.76 -15.68
CA SER A 396 22.99 -6.77 -14.65
C SER A 396 23.66 -5.44 -14.96
N ASN A 397 22.93 -4.33 -14.89
CA ASN A 397 23.47 -2.98 -14.96
C ASN A 397 23.99 -2.45 -13.60
N GLY A 398 24.06 -3.31 -12.58
CA GLY A 398 24.51 -2.96 -11.24
C GLY A 398 23.48 -2.28 -10.35
N ILE A 399 22.35 -1.84 -10.90
CA ILE A 399 21.22 -1.32 -10.10
C ILE A 399 20.58 -2.49 -9.35
N ARG A 400 20.61 -2.44 -8.04
CA ARG A 400 20.07 -3.49 -7.17
C ARG A 400 18.82 -3.00 -6.46
N GLY A 401 17.80 -3.86 -6.41
CA GLY A 401 16.63 -3.66 -5.58
C GLY A 401 16.93 -3.89 -4.10
N SER A 402 16.16 -3.28 -3.24
CA SER A 402 16.08 -3.65 -1.82
C SER A 402 15.00 -4.68 -1.59
N LEU A 403 15.13 -5.42 -0.50
CA LEU A 403 14.05 -6.26 -0.01
C LEU A 403 12.82 -5.39 0.31
N ARG A 404 11.65 -5.98 0.15
CA ARG A 404 10.39 -5.32 0.52
C ARG A 404 9.57 -6.22 1.41
N SER A 405 8.78 -5.60 2.26
CA SER A 405 7.86 -6.35 3.10
C SER A 405 6.90 -7.20 2.27
N ILE A 406 6.74 -8.45 2.65
CA ILE A 406 5.77 -9.35 2.06
C ILE A 406 4.38 -8.87 2.46
N GLN A 407 3.54 -8.63 1.48
CA GLN A 407 2.20 -8.10 1.65
C GLN A 407 1.15 -9.19 1.80
N SER A 408 1.30 -10.26 1.05
CA SER A 408 0.39 -11.40 1.07
C SER A 408 1.15 -12.69 0.91
N LEU A 409 0.69 -13.72 1.60
CA LEU A 409 1.30 -15.05 1.62
C LEU A 409 0.18 -16.10 1.66
N THR A 410 0.29 -17.16 0.93
CA THR A 410 -0.60 -18.33 1.00
C THR A 410 0.16 -19.61 0.75
N ALA A 411 -0.25 -20.67 1.44
CA ALA A 411 0.16 -22.03 1.10
C ALA A 411 -0.83 -22.65 0.11
N VAL A 412 -0.35 -23.51 -0.77
CA VAL A 412 -1.20 -24.26 -1.70
C VAL A 412 -1.09 -25.77 -1.45
N PRO A 413 -2.09 -26.55 -1.84
CA PRO A 413 -1.96 -28.00 -1.89
C PRO A 413 -0.74 -28.39 -2.73
N GLY A 414 0.11 -29.27 -2.24
CA GLY A 414 1.40 -29.59 -2.88
C GLY A 414 2.60 -29.06 -2.12
N GLY A 415 2.40 -28.15 -1.15
CA GLY A 415 3.40 -27.75 -0.16
C GLY A 415 4.13 -26.46 -0.48
N ASP A 416 3.92 -25.85 -1.66
CA ASP A 416 4.52 -24.56 -1.97
C ASP A 416 3.79 -23.41 -1.29
N LEU A 417 4.55 -22.34 -1.03
CA LEU A 417 4.04 -21.05 -0.60
C LEU A 417 4.16 -20.05 -1.75
N TYR A 418 3.17 -19.18 -1.87
CA TYR A 418 3.20 -18.04 -2.78
C TYR A 418 3.09 -16.75 -2.00
N ALA A 419 3.95 -15.78 -2.32
CA ALA A 419 3.99 -14.48 -1.66
C ALA A 419 4.11 -13.33 -2.67
N SER A 420 3.63 -12.17 -2.27
CA SER A 420 3.81 -10.92 -3.00
C SER A 420 4.33 -9.84 -2.06
N TRP A 421 5.18 -8.97 -2.59
CA TRP A 421 5.72 -7.84 -1.85
C TRP A 421 4.85 -6.59 -2.00
N TYR A 422 4.96 -5.69 -1.03
CA TYR A 422 4.32 -4.38 -1.06
C TYR A 422 5.03 -3.44 -2.05
N MET A 423 4.26 -2.75 -2.92
CA MET A 423 4.77 -1.71 -3.84
C MET A 423 5.93 -2.16 -4.72
N THR A 424 5.86 -3.36 -5.28
CA THR A 424 6.88 -3.87 -6.22
C THR A 424 6.36 -4.03 -7.64
N THR A 425 7.31 -4.31 -8.54
CA THR A 425 7.02 -4.85 -9.87
C THR A 425 6.15 -6.11 -9.79
N PRO A 426 5.38 -6.42 -10.84
CA PRO A 426 4.49 -7.58 -10.86
C PRO A 426 5.27 -8.90 -10.81
N MET A 427 5.58 -9.35 -9.61
CA MET A 427 6.30 -10.61 -9.35
C MET A 427 5.65 -11.39 -8.22
N LEU A 428 5.68 -12.70 -8.34
CA LEU A 428 5.32 -13.64 -7.29
C LEU A 428 6.58 -14.36 -6.81
N LEU A 429 6.73 -14.43 -5.51
CA LEU A 429 7.69 -15.31 -4.86
C LEU A 429 7.03 -16.69 -4.69
N ARG A 430 7.61 -17.72 -5.26
CA ARG A 430 7.30 -19.11 -4.94
C ARG A 430 8.38 -19.64 -4.02
N THR A 431 7.96 -20.25 -2.94
CA THR A 431 8.84 -20.84 -1.93
C THR A 431 8.49 -22.32 -1.81
N THR A 432 9.48 -23.19 -1.99
CA THR A 432 9.32 -24.62 -1.69
C THR A 432 10.00 -24.88 -0.35
N PRO A 433 9.25 -24.89 0.78
CA PRO A 433 9.84 -25.09 2.10
C PRO A 433 10.48 -26.44 2.18
N ASN A 434 11.63 -26.51 2.87
CA ASN A 434 12.32 -27.75 3.15
C ASN A 434 12.26 -28.09 4.65
N ALA A 435 12.32 -29.37 4.99
CA ALA A 435 12.39 -29.78 6.39
C ALA A 435 13.60 -29.15 7.09
N GLN A 436 14.74 -29.03 6.39
CA GLN A 436 15.87 -28.21 6.81
C GLN A 436 15.66 -26.80 6.29
N VAL A 437 15.40 -25.86 7.18
CA VAL A 437 15.03 -24.47 6.84
C VAL A 437 16.05 -23.81 5.93
N ASP A 438 17.33 -23.98 6.19
CA ASP A 438 18.46 -23.44 5.41
C ASP A 438 18.53 -23.95 3.95
N LYS A 439 17.82 -25.04 3.64
CA LYS A 439 17.71 -25.61 2.29
C LYS A 439 16.43 -25.21 1.55
N THR A 440 15.63 -24.35 2.12
CA THR A 440 14.42 -23.81 1.46
C THR A 440 14.81 -23.08 0.16
N GLN A 441 14.08 -23.39 -0.91
CA GLN A 441 14.32 -22.82 -2.22
C GLN A 441 13.30 -21.76 -2.58
N TYR A 442 13.75 -20.76 -3.33
CA TYR A 442 12.93 -19.68 -3.86
C TYR A 442 13.01 -19.62 -5.37
N SER A 443 11.90 -19.27 -5.99
CA SER A 443 11.84 -18.89 -7.40
C SER A 443 10.95 -17.66 -7.58
N LEU A 444 11.23 -16.88 -8.62
CA LEU A 444 10.47 -15.70 -8.98
C LEU A 444 9.70 -15.99 -10.25
N THR A 445 8.41 -15.68 -10.22
CA THR A 445 7.54 -15.78 -11.39
C THR A 445 6.95 -14.39 -11.68
N THR A 446 6.90 -13.99 -12.93
CA THR A 446 6.26 -12.73 -13.32
C THR A 446 4.77 -12.83 -13.03
N ALA A 447 4.25 -11.92 -12.23
CA ALA A 447 2.83 -11.75 -12.04
C ALA A 447 2.28 -10.86 -13.17
N PRO A 448 1.10 -11.17 -13.72
CA PRO A 448 0.73 -10.60 -15.01
C PRO A 448 0.44 -9.09 -15.01
N LEU A 449 0.05 -8.42 -13.94
CA LEU A 449 -0.50 -7.06 -14.09
C LEU A 449 -0.34 -6.11 -12.90
N GLY A 450 0.45 -6.39 -11.90
CA GLY A 450 0.64 -5.47 -10.78
C GLY A 450 0.88 -6.15 -9.43
N GLN A 451 0.65 -5.40 -8.36
CA GLN A 451 0.82 -5.87 -7.00
C GLN A 451 -0.29 -6.85 -6.62
N VAL A 452 0.06 -8.02 -6.12
CA VAL A 452 -0.93 -8.98 -5.64
C VAL A 452 -1.39 -8.62 -4.23
N GLU A 453 -2.67 -8.31 -4.10
CA GLU A 453 -3.29 -7.89 -2.84
C GLU A 453 -3.81 -9.06 -2.01
N GLY A 454 -4.34 -10.08 -2.65
CA GLY A 454 -4.91 -11.25 -2.01
C GLY A 454 -4.73 -12.51 -2.82
N PHE A 455 -4.77 -13.63 -2.11
CA PHE A 455 -4.74 -14.98 -2.67
C PHE A 455 -5.96 -15.76 -2.23
N GLY A 456 -6.44 -16.63 -3.11
CA GLY A 456 -7.40 -17.68 -2.78
C GLY A 456 -7.13 -18.92 -3.60
N HIS A 457 -7.44 -20.09 -3.06
CA HIS A 457 -7.35 -21.32 -3.83
C HIS A 457 -8.45 -22.31 -3.45
N SER A 458 -8.83 -23.12 -4.42
CA SER A 458 -9.65 -24.32 -4.25
C SER A 458 -8.84 -25.55 -4.69
N SER A 459 -9.49 -26.70 -4.79
CA SER A 459 -8.86 -27.90 -5.36
C SER A 459 -8.56 -27.76 -6.86
N LYS A 460 -9.23 -26.83 -7.57
CA LYS A 460 -9.12 -26.67 -9.05
C LYS A 460 -8.43 -25.39 -9.47
N TRP A 461 -8.50 -24.33 -8.67
CA TRP A 461 -8.13 -23.01 -9.08
C TRP A 461 -7.25 -22.29 -8.05
N PHE A 462 -6.30 -21.51 -8.54
CA PHE A 462 -5.54 -20.53 -7.77
C PHE A 462 -5.87 -19.14 -8.30
N VAL A 463 -6.31 -18.24 -7.43
CA VAL A 463 -6.79 -16.91 -7.79
C VAL A 463 -5.97 -15.86 -7.09
N THR A 464 -5.49 -14.86 -7.83
CA THR A 464 -4.77 -13.71 -7.32
C THR A 464 -5.55 -12.43 -7.59
N GLY A 465 -5.60 -11.54 -6.60
CA GLY A 465 -6.23 -10.24 -6.71
C GLY A 465 -5.20 -9.14 -6.97
N ILE A 466 -5.36 -8.36 -8.03
CA ILE A 466 -4.35 -7.43 -8.53
C ILE A 466 -4.73 -5.97 -8.28
N TYR A 467 -3.79 -5.20 -7.71
CA TYR A 467 -3.85 -3.75 -7.58
C TYR A 467 -2.86 -3.08 -8.57
N PRO A 468 -3.14 -1.94 -9.17
CA PRO A 468 -4.39 -1.13 -9.06
C PRO A 468 -5.46 -1.46 -10.11
N SER A 469 -5.28 -2.51 -10.91
CA SER A 469 -6.19 -2.80 -12.03
C SER A 469 -7.56 -3.32 -11.59
N GLY A 470 -7.70 -3.82 -10.35
CA GLY A 470 -8.92 -4.43 -9.87
C GLY A 470 -9.28 -5.72 -10.62
N GLU A 471 -8.27 -6.47 -11.02
CA GLU A 471 -8.44 -7.73 -11.72
C GLU A 471 -8.24 -8.93 -10.81
N LEU A 472 -8.93 -10.01 -11.12
CA LEU A 472 -8.60 -11.35 -10.65
C LEU A 472 -7.85 -12.06 -11.77
N VAL A 473 -6.72 -12.67 -11.41
CA VAL A 473 -5.96 -13.53 -12.33
C VAL A 473 -5.99 -14.95 -11.78
N THR A 474 -6.40 -15.88 -12.62
CA THR A 474 -6.73 -17.25 -12.23
C THR A 474 -5.90 -18.26 -13.00
N TYR A 475 -5.40 -19.25 -12.28
CA TYR A 475 -4.60 -20.34 -12.77
C TYR A 475 -5.24 -21.67 -12.41
N GLU A 476 -5.12 -22.68 -13.27
CA GLU A 476 -5.52 -24.04 -12.94
C GLU A 476 -4.58 -24.65 -11.92
N MET A 477 -5.13 -25.39 -10.95
CA MET A 477 -4.34 -26.18 -10.01
C MET A 477 -3.87 -27.48 -10.65
N GLY A 478 -2.57 -27.71 -10.61
CA GLY A 478 -1.97 -28.99 -10.95
C GLY A 478 -1.66 -29.82 -9.71
N ALA A 479 -1.10 -31.00 -9.91
CA ALA A 479 -0.72 -31.91 -8.80
C ALA A 479 0.33 -31.28 -7.84
N ASN A 480 1.20 -30.42 -8.37
CA ASN A 480 2.30 -29.79 -7.64
C ASN A 480 2.13 -28.27 -7.46
N GLY A 481 0.90 -27.78 -7.51
CA GLY A 481 0.59 -26.34 -7.39
C GLY A 481 0.03 -25.72 -8.69
N PRO A 482 -0.19 -24.41 -8.73
CA PRO A 482 -0.82 -23.73 -9.86
C PRO A 482 0.04 -23.78 -11.13
N ARG A 483 -0.61 -23.98 -12.27
CA ARG A 483 -0.01 -23.94 -13.61
C ARG A 483 0.03 -22.49 -14.06
N MET A 484 1.22 -21.87 -14.02
CA MET A 484 1.40 -20.44 -14.22
C MET A 484 1.41 -19.99 -15.71
N GLU A 485 1.37 -20.94 -16.66
CA GLU A 485 1.62 -20.68 -18.08
C GLU A 485 0.43 -20.04 -18.82
N HIS A 486 -0.80 -20.30 -18.35
CA HIS A 486 -2.02 -19.87 -19.05
C HIS A 486 -2.98 -19.16 -18.08
N PRO A 487 -2.64 -17.93 -17.63
CA PRO A 487 -3.52 -17.18 -16.75
C PRO A 487 -4.77 -16.71 -17.50
N ARG A 488 -5.91 -16.73 -16.80
CA ARG A 488 -7.14 -16.04 -17.23
C ARG A 488 -7.36 -14.85 -16.33
N SER A 489 -7.85 -13.73 -16.87
CA SER A 489 -8.16 -12.55 -16.08
C SER A 489 -9.60 -12.09 -16.27
N VAL A 490 -10.14 -11.45 -15.23
CA VAL A 490 -11.43 -10.78 -15.24
C VAL A 490 -11.36 -9.51 -14.39
N LYS A 491 -11.94 -8.41 -14.86
CA LYS A 491 -12.09 -7.19 -14.06
C LYS A 491 -13.26 -7.30 -13.11
N ILE A 492 -13.07 -6.87 -11.86
CA ILE A 492 -14.12 -6.86 -10.85
C ILE A 492 -15.21 -5.86 -11.21
N THR A 493 -14.82 -4.68 -11.71
CA THR A 493 -15.74 -3.69 -12.30
C THR A 493 -15.14 -3.11 -13.57
N THR A 494 -16.00 -2.81 -14.54
CA THR A 494 -15.55 -2.27 -15.82
C THR A 494 -15.03 -0.83 -15.73
N ASP A 495 -15.53 -0.07 -14.75
CA ASP A 495 -15.15 1.32 -14.46
C ASP A 495 -13.92 1.44 -13.55
N ALA A 496 -13.28 0.33 -13.20
CA ALA A 496 -12.17 0.25 -12.28
C ALA A 496 -12.44 0.93 -10.90
N SER A 497 -13.69 0.99 -10.47
CA SER A 497 -14.07 1.56 -9.17
C SER A 497 -13.63 0.69 -7.99
N GLN A 498 -13.44 -0.62 -8.20
CA GLN A 498 -12.99 -1.59 -7.20
C GLN A 498 -11.60 -2.10 -7.55
N VAL A 499 -10.56 -1.63 -6.86
CA VAL A 499 -9.17 -1.80 -7.30
C VAL A 499 -8.31 -2.69 -6.40
N ARG A 500 -8.79 -3.00 -5.17
CA ARG A 500 -8.02 -3.81 -4.22
C ARG A 500 -8.77 -5.05 -3.77
N PRO A 501 -8.60 -6.18 -4.46
CA PRO A 501 -9.17 -7.47 -4.04
C PRO A 501 -8.35 -8.06 -2.88
N TYR A 502 -8.74 -7.75 -1.66
CA TYR A 502 -7.98 -8.14 -0.47
C TYR A 502 -8.22 -9.58 -0.03
N THR A 503 -9.46 -9.99 -0.03
CA THR A 503 -9.89 -11.27 0.52
C THR A 503 -10.51 -12.10 -0.57
N ILE A 504 -9.99 -13.31 -0.76
CA ILE A 504 -10.47 -14.25 -1.76
C ILE A 504 -10.64 -15.60 -1.06
N VAL A 505 -11.89 -16.05 -0.94
CA VAL A 505 -12.25 -17.25 -0.17
C VAL A 505 -13.01 -18.22 -1.06
N PRO A 506 -12.63 -19.50 -1.13
CA PRO A 506 -13.38 -20.49 -1.91
C PRO A 506 -14.77 -20.71 -1.28
N ILE A 507 -15.79 -20.73 -2.13
CA ILE A 507 -17.16 -21.16 -1.79
C ILE A 507 -17.28 -22.66 -2.07
N ASP A 508 -16.74 -23.08 -3.21
CA ASP A 508 -16.66 -24.47 -3.64
C ASP A 508 -15.43 -24.67 -4.54
N ALA A 509 -15.43 -25.74 -5.32
CA ALA A 509 -14.30 -26.04 -6.20
C ALA A 509 -14.10 -25.02 -7.32
N ASP A 510 -15.17 -24.33 -7.75
CA ASP A 510 -15.16 -23.45 -8.91
C ASP A 510 -15.47 -21.98 -8.57
N ARG A 511 -16.08 -21.70 -7.40
CA ARG A 511 -16.52 -20.34 -7.05
C ARG A 511 -15.78 -19.77 -5.86
N PHE A 512 -15.57 -18.44 -5.91
CA PHE A 512 -14.89 -17.68 -4.86
C PHE A 512 -15.71 -16.45 -4.46
N ALA A 513 -15.69 -16.15 -3.17
CA ALA A 513 -16.13 -14.86 -2.63
C ALA A 513 -14.93 -13.90 -2.60
N VAL A 514 -15.12 -12.67 -3.07
CA VAL A 514 -14.04 -11.67 -3.16
C VAL A 514 -14.50 -10.39 -2.48
N GLY A 515 -13.73 -9.94 -1.49
CA GLY A 515 -13.90 -8.65 -0.84
C GLY A 515 -12.97 -7.61 -1.44
N THR A 516 -13.51 -6.44 -1.80
CA THR A 516 -12.74 -5.38 -2.48
C THR A 516 -12.89 -4.03 -1.82
N THR A 517 -11.92 -3.15 -2.09
CA THR A 517 -12.03 -1.73 -1.75
C THR A 517 -11.85 -0.86 -2.98
N PRO A 518 -12.53 0.31 -3.02
CA PRO A 518 -12.36 1.26 -4.11
C PRO A 518 -10.99 1.97 -4.02
N MET A 519 -10.60 2.62 -5.12
CA MET A 519 -9.49 3.56 -5.09
C MET A 519 -9.91 4.82 -4.34
N GLY A 520 -9.03 5.32 -3.46
CA GLY A 520 -9.30 6.54 -2.70
C GLY A 520 -10.29 6.34 -1.55
N LYS A 521 -10.82 7.48 -1.07
CA LYS A 521 -11.62 7.55 0.17
C LYS A 521 -13.12 7.48 -0.03
N ASN A 522 -13.59 7.60 -1.24
CA ASN A 522 -15.01 7.70 -1.55
C ASN A 522 -15.58 6.37 -1.99
N GLY A 523 -16.77 6.11 -1.50
CA GLY A 523 -17.55 4.93 -1.87
C GLY A 523 -17.31 3.71 -1.00
N SER A 524 -18.21 2.81 -1.10
CA SER A 524 -18.16 1.50 -0.47
C SER A 524 -17.31 0.52 -1.27
N GLY A 525 -16.76 -0.47 -0.58
CA GLY A 525 -16.24 -1.65 -1.23
C GLY A 525 -17.36 -2.52 -1.82
N ALA A 526 -16.97 -3.61 -2.42
CA ALA A 526 -17.90 -4.57 -2.98
C ALA A 526 -17.61 -6.00 -2.50
N LEU A 527 -18.67 -6.78 -2.38
CA LEU A 527 -18.61 -8.24 -2.33
C LEU A 527 -18.82 -8.75 -3.75
N SER A 528 -17.98 -9.67 -4.20
CA SER A 528 -18.15 -10.29 -5.52
C SER A 528 -18.18 -11.81 -5.41
N ILE A 529 -18.92 -12.46 -6.29
CA ILE A 529 -18.88 -13.91 -6.50
C ILE A 529 -18.25 -14.16 -7.86
N TYR A 530 -17.12 -14.81 -7.86
CA TYR A 530 -16.36 -15.19 -9.05
C TYR A 530 -16.49 -16.67 -9.34
N ASP A 531 -16.95 -17.01 -10.55
CA ASP A 531 -16.96 -18.38 -11.09
C ASP A 531 -15.69 -18.57 -11.94
N ALA A 532 -14.71 -19.25 -11.38
CA ALA A 532 -13.42 -19.45 -12.02
C ALA A 532 -13.51 -20.41 -13.23
N ALA A 533 -14.45 -21.35 -13.24
CA ALA A 533 -14.63 -22.25 -14.36
C ALA A 533 -15.15 -21.51 -15.61
N ARG A 534 -16.06 -20.56 -15.42
CA ARG A 534 -16.62 -19.73 -16.49
C ARG A 534 -15.82 -18.46 -16.76
N ASN A 535 -14.97 -18.07 -15.86
CA ASN A 535 -14.29 -16.77 -15.82
C ASN A 535 -15.28 -15.58 -15.76
N GLU A 536 -16.35 -15.71 -14.97
CA GLU A 536 -17.42 -14.75 -14.81
C GLU A 536 -17.47 -14.22 -13.39
N ILE A 537 -17.76 -12.92 -13.23
CA ILE A 537 -17.87 -12.28 -11.92
C ILE A 537 -19.18 -11.52 -11.79
N SER A 538 -19.82 -11.67 -10.64
CA SER A 538 -20.98 -10.86 -10.22
C SER A 538 -20.55 -10.00 -9.03
N THR A 539 -20.64 -8.68 -9.18
CA THR A 539 -20.17 -7.72 -8.16
C THR A 539 -21.37 -7.02 -7.53
N TYR A 540 -21.34 -6.92 -6.20
CA TYR A 540 -22.37 -6.33 -5.36
C TYR A 540 -21.74 -5.19 -4.54
N PRO A 541 -21.78 -3.92 -5.05
CA PRO A 541 -21.33 -2.76 -4.28
C PRO A 541 -22.14 -2.64 -2.99
N LEU A 542 -21.49 -2.40 -1.86
CA LEU A 542 -22.19 -2.39 -0.57
C LEU A 542 -23.19 -1.25 -0.41
N ASP A 543 -23.11 -0.18 -1.22
CA ASP A 543 -24.10 0.89 -1.27
C ASP A 543 -25.42 0.42 -1.92
N ASP A 544 -25.34 -0.52 -2.89
CA ASP A 544 -26.47 -0.98 -3.71
C ASP A 544 -26.83 -2.45 -3.49
N ILE A 545 -26.17 -3.12 -2.54
CA ILE A 545 -26.39 -4.53 -2.27
C ILE A 545 -27.85 -4.80 -1.84
N ALA A 546 -28.41 -5.89 -2.34
CA ALA A 546 -29.78 -6.27 -2.02
C ALA A 546 -29.90 -6.83 -0.59
N TYR A 547 -30.97 -6.49 0.09
CA TYR A 547 -31.29 -6.94 1.44
C TYR A 547 -32.57 -7.76 1.45
N ALA A 548 -32.58 -8.87 2.18
CA ALA A 548 -33.78 -9.67 2.40
C ALA A 548 -34.81 -8.90 3.26
N ASP A 549 -34.32 -8.13 4.24
CA ASP A 549 -35.09 -7.20 5.04
C ASP A 549 -34.84 -5.75 4.58
N PRO A 550 -35.87 -5.05 4.05
CA PRO A 550 -35.72 -3.67 3.59
C PRO A 550 -35.28 -2.68 4.68
N SER A 551 -35.53 -2.98 5.96
CA SER A 551 -35.12 -2.12 7.08
C SER A 551 -33.59 -2.02 7.25
N LEU A 552 -32.86 -2.96 6.70
CA LEU A 552 -31.39 -2.99 6.72
C LEU A 552 -30.73 -2.15 5.61
N ARG A 553 -31.50 -1.57 4.69
CA ARG A 553 -30.96 -0.79 3.57
C ARG A 553 -30.05 0.33 4.06
N GLY A 554 -28.89 0.47 3.38
CA GLY A 554 -27.90 1.49 3.70
C GLY A 554 -27.02 1.19 4.93
N SER A 555 -27.27 0.11 5.67
CA SER A 555 -26.47 -0.25 6.86
C SER A 555 -25.02 -0.58 6.53
N LEU A 556 -24.70 -0.90 5.29
CA LEU A 556 -23.37 -1.22 4.79
C LEU A 556 -22.72 -0.09 3.98
N SER A 557 -23.37 1.07 3.85
CA SER A 557 -22.82 2.22 3.15
C SER A 557 -21.52 2.69 3.80
N ASN A 558 -20.57 3.09 2.97
CA ASN A 558 -19.21 3.47 3.36
C ASN A 558 -18.44 2.36 4.11
N ARG A 559 -18.73 1.11 3.81
CA ARG A 559 -18.04 -0.06 4.38
C ARG A 559 -17.27 -0.80 3.28
N ARG A 560 -16.26 -1.54 3.70
CA ARG A 560 -15.39 -2.35 2.82
C ARG A 560 -15.28 -3.75 3.38
N PRO A 561 -15.58 -4.79 2.60
CA PRO A 561 -15.33 -6.17 2.99
C PRO A 561 -13.83 -6.37 3.23
N LEU A 562 -13.45 -6.75 4.45
CA LEU A 562 -12.07 -6.97 4.84
C LEU A 562 -11.77 -8.44 5.15
N SER A 563 -12.70 -9.12 5.75
CA SER A 563 -12.62 -10.54 6.08
C SER A 563 -13.88 -11.28 5.67
N ILE A 564 -13.72 -12.49 5.18
CA ILE A 564 -14.83 -13.33 4.71
C ILE A 564 -14.59 -14.75 5.23
N VAL A 565 -15.64 -15.40 5.68
CA VAL A 565 -15.67 -16.85 5.90
C VAL A 565 -16.91 -17.45 5.25
N HIS A 566 -16.73 -18.53 4.52
CA HIS A 566 -17.83 -19.33 3.99
C HIS A 566 -18.22 -20.41 5.01
N HIS A 567 -19.49 -20.46 5.36
CA HIS A 567 -20.05 -21.48 6.23
C HIS A 567 -21.40 -21.95 5.69
N LYS A 568 -21.47 -23.20 5.26
CA LYS A 568 -22.63 -23.77 4.55
C LYS A 568 -22.97 -22.95 3.30
N ASP A 569 -24.24 -22.47 3.15
CA ASP A 569 -24.67 -21.67 2.00
C ASP A 569 -24.52 -20.15 2.23
N LYS A 570 -23.81 -19.72 3.27
CA LYS A 570 -23.70 -18.34 3.68
C LYS A 570 -22.26 -17.85 3.68
N LEU A 571 -22.11 -16.55 3.36
CA LEU A 571 -20.89 -15.83 3.63
C LEU A 571 -21.10 -14.93 4.84
N TYR A 572 -20.16 -14.97 5.77
CA TYR A 572 -20.09 -14.04 6.88
C TYR A 572 -18.95 -13.08 6.55
N VAL A 573 -19.28 -11.79 6.51
CA VAL A 573 -18.38 -10.75 6.01
C VAL A 573 -18.18 -9.69 7.07
N GLY A 574 -16.94 -9.57 7.50
CA GLY A 574 -16.46 -8.51 8.37
C GLY A 574 -15.98 -7.32 7.54
N THR A 575 -16.42 -6.12 7.96
CA THR A 575 -16.09 -4.90 7.22
C THR A 575 -15.10 -4.02 7.97
N SER A 576 -14.51 -3.09 7.21
CA SER A 576 -13.76 -1.96 7.73
C SER A 576 -14.45 -0.66 7.35
N ALA A 577 -14.42 0.31 8.25
CA ALA A 577 -14.77 1.70 7.96
C ALA A 577 -13.53 2.51 7.53
N SER A 578 -12.33 1.98 7.78
CA SER A 578 -11.06 2.54 7.34
C SER A 578 -10.53 1.79 6.12
N GLY A 579 -9.80 2.44 5.29
CA GLY A 579 -9.16 1.89 4.11
C GLY A 579 -8.28 2.96 3.49
N ASP A 580 -7.59 2.66 2.40
CA ASP A 580 -6.75 3.65 1.74
C ASP A 580 -7.52 4.95 1.56
N GLY A 581 -7.16 5.90 2.39
CA GLY A 581 -7.72 7.21 2.29
C GLY A 581 -9.01 7.49 3.08
N MET A 582 -9.52 6.62 3.95
CA MET A 582 -10.64 6.97 4.84
C MET A 582 -10.17 7.59 6.15
N ASN A 583 -10.56 8.84 6.39
CA ASN A 583 -10.63 9.42 7.72
C ASN A 583 -11.93 8.97 8.39
N ALA A 584 -11.95 7.80 8.98
CA ALA A 584 -13.00 7.51 9.92
C ALA A 584 -12.60 8.13 11.27
N ALA A 585 -13.18 9.27 11.60
CA ALA A 585 -13.30 9.63 13.00
C ALA A 585 -13.87 8.41 13.74
N GLN A 586 -13.35 8.10 14.93
CA GLN A 586 -13.92 7.03 15.77
C GLN A 586 -15.31 7.47 16.25
N THR A 587 -16.27 7.30 15.41
CA THR A 587 -17.68 7.52 15.74
C THR A 587 -18.41 6.18 15.63
N GLU A 588 -19.51 6.04 16.32
CA GLU A 588 -20.39 4.87 16.19
C GLU A 588 -20.83 4.65 14.73
N ALA A 589 -20.98 5.74 13.97
CA ALA A 589 -21.25 5.69 12.53
C ALA A 589 -20.12 5.03 11.72
N ALA A 590 -18.88 5.05 12.23
CA ALA A 590 -17.73 4.42 11.59
C ALA A 590 -17.44 3.00 12.10
N ALA A 591 -18.22 2.47 13.06
CA ALA A 591 -18.03 1.12 13.58
C ALA A 591 -18.15 0.07 12.48
N PRO A 592 -17.36 -1.03 12.53
CA PRO A 592 -17.43 -2.08 11.53
C PRO A 592 -18.77 -2.80 11.59
N ARG A 593 -19.17 -3.38 10.48
CA ARG A 593 -20.33 -4.25 10.38
C ARG A 593 -19.89 -5.69 10.15
N LEU A 594 -20.57 -6.61 10.78
CA LEU A 594 -20.59 -8.01 10.41
C LEU A 594 -21.94 -8.26 9.71
N PHE A 595 -21.91 -8.87 8.53
CA PHE A 595 -23.13 -9.22 7.83
C PHE A 595 -23.11 -10.64 7.29
N GLU A 596 -24.30 -11.20 7.14
CA GLU A 596 -24.53 -12.49 6.53
C GLU A 596 -25.09 -12.26 5.12
N PHE A 597 -24.48 -12.92 4.13
CA PHE A 597 -24.91 -12.90 2.74
C PHE A 597 -25.26 -14.30 2.26
N ASP A 598 -26.46 -14.46 1.74
CA ASP A 598 -26.93 -15.72 1.17
C ASP A 598 -26.47 -15.85 -0.28
N VAL A 599 -25.64 -16.87 -0.54
CA VAL A 599 -25.04 -17.09 -1.88
C VAL A 599 -26.09 -17.46 -2.94
N LYS A 600 -27.22 -18.08 -2.53
CA LYS A 600 -28.29 -18.52 -3.45
C LYS A 600 -29.21 -17.36 -3.83
N THR A 601 -29.69 -16.61 -2.84
CA THR A 601 -30.61 -15.48 -3.06
C THR A 601 -29.87 -14.21 -3.45
N LYS A 602 -28.55 -14.13 -3.22
CA LYS A 602 -27.68 -12.97 -3.48
C LYS A 602 -28.14 -11.74 -2.67
N GLN A 603 -28.55 -11.95 -1.43
CA GLN A 603 -29.07 -10.91 -0.55
C GLN A 603 -28.36 -10.94 0.81
N VAL A 604 -28.21 -9.76 1.41
CA VAL A 604 -27.85 -9.62 2.82
C VAL A 604 -29.05 -9.98 3.66
N THR A 605 -28.91 -10.96 4.54
CA THR A 605 -29.96 -11.47 5.38
C THR A 605 -29.93 -10.91 6.79
N ARG A 606 -28.74 -10.61 7.31
CA ARG A 606 -28.53 -10.09 8.67
C ARG A 606 -27.35 -9.14 8.71
N VAL A 607 -27.43 -8.10 9.57
CA VAL A 607 -26.33 -7.14 9.80
C VAL A 607 -26.25 -6.85 11.29
N MET A 608 -25.04 -6.80 11.85
CA MET A 608 -24.82 -6.33 13.22
C MET A 608 -23.59 -5.44 13.33
N THR A 609 -23.50 -4.69 14.42
CA THR A 609 -22.34 -3.93 14.87
C THR A 609 -21.75 -4.62 16.10
N PRO A 610 -20.75 -5.49 15.96
CA PRO A 610 -20.28 -6.27 17.12
C PRO A 610 -19.56 -5.41 18.17
N PHE A 611 -18.80 -4.39 17.71
CA PHE A 611 -18.02 -3.51 18.59
C PHE A 611 -18.06 -2.08 18.05
N LYS A 612 -18.62 -1.16 18.85
CA LYS A 612 -18.84 0.24 18.46
C LYS A 612 -17.56 1.08 18.50
N ASP A 613 -16.57 0.66 19.28
CA ASP A 613 -15.29 1.31 19.50
C ASP A 613 -14.18 0.82 18.55
N GLN A 614 -14.49 -0.14 17.68
CA GLN A 614 -13.55 -0.71 16.72
C GLN A 614 -13.78 -0.13 15.32
N ARG A 615 -12.76 -0.23 14.44
CA ARG A 615 -12.82 0.26 13.06
C ARG A 615 -12.98 -0.85 12.03
N SER A 616 -12.55 -2.05 12.36
CA SER A 616 -12.52 -3.17 11.41
C SER A 616 -12.71 -4.52 12.09
N ILE A 617 -13.32 -5.45 11.37
CA ILE A 617 -13.26 -6.88 11.63
C ILE A 617 -12.19 -7.44 10.71
N THR A 618 -11.04 -7.76 11.28
CA THR A 618 -9.79 -7.98 10.54
C THR A 618 -9.62 -9.40 10.03
N ALA A 619 -10.17 -10.38 10.74
CA ALA A 619 -10.18 -11.77 10.32
C ALA A 619 -11.46 -12.49 10.75
N LEU A 620 -11.86 -13.47 9.97
CA LEU A 620 -12.92 -14.43 10.28
C LEU A 620 -12.45 -15.84 9.91
N THR A 621 -12.78 -16.83 10.73
CA THR A 621 -12.56 -18.25 10.45
C THR A 621 -13.69 -19.10 11.01
N SER A 622 -13.85 -20.30 10.46
CA SER A 622 -14.77 -21.31 11.00
C SER A 622 -14.00 -22.32 11.83
N GLY A 623 -14.45 -22.56 13.03
CA GLY A 623 -13.94 -23.65 13.85
C GLY A 623 -14.47 -25.01 13.43
N SER A 624 -13.77 -26.04 13.83
CA SER A 624 -14.17 -27.45 13.61
C SER A 624 -15.50 -27.81 14.29
N ASP A 625 -15.87 -27.04 15.31
CA ASP A 625 -17.16 -27.16 16.03
C ASP A 625 -18.32 -26.40 15.34
N GLY A 626 -18.08 -25.75 14.21
CA GLY A 626 -19.04 -24.93 13.48
C GLY A 626 -19.25 -23.52 14.05
N THR A 627 -18.55 -23.15 15.11
CA THR A 627 -18.50 -21.79 15.64
C THR A 627 -17.69 -20.90 14.70
N LEU A 628 -18.14 -19.68 14.48
CA LEU A 628 -17.34 -18.70 13.76
C LEU A 628 -16.52 -17.88 14.77
N TYR A 629 -15.28 -17.65 14.43
CA TYR A 629 -14.35 -16.83 15.21
C TYR A 629 -13.94 -15.60 14.42
N GLY A 630 -13.79 -14.48 15.10
CA GLY A 630 -13.39 -13.24 14.48
C GLY A 630 -12.43 -12.42 15.33
N THR A 631 -11.70 -11.53 14.69
CA THR A 631 -10.85 -10.54 15.36
C THR A 631 -11.18 -9.13 14.89
N THR A 632 -10.99 -8.20 15.82
CA THR A 632 -10.85 -6.76 15.52
C THR A 632 -9.41 -6.33 15.84
N GLY A 633 -9.12 -5.04 15.86
CA GLY A 633 -7.82 -4.55 16.35
C GLY A 633 -7.56 -4.92 17.81
N MET A 634 -8.61 -5.08 18.62
CA MET A 634 -8.51 -5.29 20.07
C MET A 634 -9.12 -6.61 20.55
N HIS A 635 -10.20 -7.07 19.94
CA HIS A 635 -10.99 -8.20 20.42
C HIS A 635 -10.80 -9.43 19.57
N VAL A 636 -10.82 -10.59 20.24
CA VAL A 636 -11.18 -11.88 19.65
C VAL A 636 -12.59 -12.23 20.12
N PHE A 637 -13.41 -12.81 19.25
CA PHE A 637 -14.81 -13.09 19.56
C PHE A 637 -15.35 -14.29 18.79
N THR A 638 -16.48 -14.82 19.28
CA THR A 638 -17.24 -15.86 18.58
C THR A 638 -18.55 -15.30 18.04
N VAL A 639 -19.01 -15.89 16.95
CA VAL A 639 -20.33 -15.65 16.36
C VAL A 639 -21.05 -17.00 16.27
N ASN A 640 -22.26 -17.07 16.81
CA ASN A 640 -23.14 -18.21 16.57
C ASN A 640 -23.81 -18.01 15.19
N PRO A 641 -23.54 -18.85 14.19
CA PRO A 641 -24.12 -18.68 12.86
C PRO A 641 -25.63 -18.92 12.80
N THR A 642 -26.21 -19.60 13.78
CA THR A 642 -27.65 -19.92 13.81
C THR A 642 -28.49 -18.71 14.14
N ASP A 643 -28.19 -18.02 15.23
CA ASP A 643 -28.94 -16.84 15.70
C ASP A 643 -28.25 -15.52 15.37
N PHE A 644 -27.05 -15.57 14.82
CA PHE A 644 -26.22 -14.43 14.44
C PHE A 644 -25.94 -13.49 15.62
N THR A 645 -25.54 -14.07 16.74
CA THR A 645 -25.20 -13.32 17.95
C THR A 645 -23.71 -13.44 18.26
N ILE A 646 -23.20 -12.42 18.96
CA ILE A 646 -21.86 -12.50 19.56
C ILE A 646 -21.96 -13.36 20.81
N GLY A 647 -21.21 -14.44 20.82
CA GLY A 647 -21.11 -15.31 22.00
C GLY A 647 -20.03 -14.81 22.97
N ARG A 648 -18.90 -15.50 23.01
CA ARG A 648 -17.75 -15.11 23.82
C ARG A 648 -16.94 -14.00 23.15
N SER A 649 -16.40 -13.09 23.92
CA SER A 649 -15.45 -12.10 23.42
C SER A 649 -14.40 -11.76 24.48
N ARG A 650 -13.20 -11.42 24.04
CA ARG A 650 -12.11 -11.01 24.91
C ARG A 650 -11.31 -9.87 24.27
N ALA A 651 -11.04 -8.82 25.06
CA ALA A 651 -10.14 -7.74 24.69
C ALA A 651 -8.71 -8.13 25.09
N LEU A 652 -7.79 -8.23 24.13
CA LEU A 652 -6.39 -8.64 24.32
C LEU A 652 -5.45 -7.46 24.45
N THR A 653 -5.90 -6.25 24.18
CA THR A 653 -5.15 -5.01 24.33
C THR A 653 -6.09 -3.85 24.56
N ARG A 654 -5.61 -2.81 25.28
CA ARG A 654 -6.33 -1.55 25.46
C ARG A 654 -5.87 -0.46 24.47
N GLN A 655 -4.74 -0.68 23.80
CA GLN A 655 -4.30 0.23 22.74
C GLN A 655 -4.93 -0.21 21.44
N GLY A 656 -5.86 0.61 20.93
CA GLY A 656 -6.44 0.42 19.61
C GLY A 656 -5.35 0.52 18.54
N TYR A 657 -4.99 -0.60 17.94
CA TYR A 657 -4.30 -0.60 16.66
C TYR A 657 -5.34 -0.23 15.61
N ALA A 658 -5.34 1.05 15.25
CA ALA A 658 -6.33 1.63 14.37
C ALA A 658 -6.27 1.07 12.94
N ASP A 659 -5.18 0.45 12.56
CA ASP A 659 -4.89 0.02 11.20
C ASP A 659 -4.56 -1.48 11.15
N ALA A 660 -5.49 -2.30 11.58
CA ALA A 660 -5.40 -3.70 11.25
C ALA A 660 -5.70 -3.89 9.75
N ASN A 661 -4.75 -3.53 8.94
CA ASN A 661 -4.71 -4.00 7.57
C ASN A 661 -4.49 -5.52 7.64
N ARG A 662 -5.52 -6.31 7.29
CA ARG A 662 -5.40 -7.74 7.00
C ARG A 662 -4.74 -8.53 8.11
N SER A 663 -5.47 -8.95 9.08
CA SER A 663 -5.04 -10.10 9.88
C SER A 663 -5.67 -11.38 9.31
N GLN A 664 -5.08 -12.49 9.64
CA GLN A 664 -5.62 -13.81 9.33
C GLN A 664 -5.73 -14.60 10.62
N MET A 665 -6.70 -15.48 10.64
CA MET A 665 -6.93 -16.39 11.74
C MET A 665 -7.07 -17.81 11.19
N ILE A 666 -6.45 -18.76 11.85
CA ILE A 666 -6.52 -20.18 11.52
C ILE A 666 -6.93 -20.93 12.78
N GLU A 667 -7.91 -21.81 12.65
CA GLU A 667 -8.18 -22.82 13.66
C GLU A 667 -7.44 -24.10 13.28
N ARG A 668 -6.70 -24.67 14.23
CA ARG A 668 -6.04 -25.94 14.09
C ARG A 668 -6.13 -26.73 15.39
N ASP A 669 -6.74 -27.90 15.32
CA ASP A 669 -6.80 -28.87 16.43
C ASP A 669 -7.35 -28.22 17.74
N GLY A 670 -8.39 -27.39 17.64
CA GLY A 670 -9.02 -26.71 18.77
C GLY A 670 -8.29 -25.47 19.29
N VAL A 671 -7.26 -25.01 18.59
CA VAL A 671 -6.49 -23.80 18.92
C VAL A 671 -6.62 -22.78 17.80
N LEU A 672 -6.88 -21.52 18.16
CA LEU A 672 -6.92 -20.42 17.24
C LEU A 672 -5.55 -19.74 17.16
N TYR A 673 -5.00 -19.63 15.98
CA TYR A 673 -3.78 -18.88 15.70
C TYR A 673 -4.16 -17.59 15.00
N ALA A 674 -3.88 -16.46 15.62
CA ALA A 674 -4.30 -15.16 15.10
C ALA A 674 -3.18 -14.12 15.21
N ILE A 675 -3.03 -13.33 14.15
CA ILE A 675 -2.18 -12.16 14.19
C ILE A 675 -3.06 -10.97 14.58
N MET A 676 -2.82 -10.41 15.75
CA MET A 676 -3.56 -9.24 16.23
C MET A 676 -2.71 -8.42 17.19
N ALA A 677 -2.92 -7.10 17.18
CA ALA A 677 -2.16 -6.16 17.97
C ALA A 677 -0.63 -6.33 17.83
N GLY A 678 -0.15 -6.61 16.62
CA GLY A 678 1.27 -6.82 16.33
C GLY A 678 1.87 -8.08 16.92
N ARG A 679 1.06 -9.11 17.23
CA ARG A 679 1.51 -10.40 17.79
C ARG A 679 0.81 -11.56 17.14
N LEU A 680 1.56 -12.64 16.88
CA LEU A 680 0.97 -13.94 16.61
C LEU A 680 0.68 -14.63 17.95
N ARG A 681 -0.56 -15.04 18.15
CA ARG A 681 -1.05 -15.67 19.38
C ARG A 681 -1.66 -17.03 19.10
N ALA A 682 -1.45 -17.97 20.04
CA ALA A 682 -2.25 -19.17 20.18
C ALA A 682 -3.30 -18.95 21.27
N LEU A 683 -4.58 -19.11 20.92
CA LEU A 683 -5.71 -18.81 21.77
C LEU A 683 -6.58 -20.07 21.93
N SER A 684 -7.08 -20.31 23.14
CA SER A 684 -8.12 -21.32 23.33
C SER A 684 -9.40 -20.91 22.61
N THR A 685 -10.07 -21.87 22.00
CA THR A 685 -11.43 -21.66 21.45
C THR A 685 -12.44 -21.25 22.53
N SER A 686 -12.15 -21.44 23.81
CA SER A 686 -12.95 -20.94 24.93
C SER A 686 -12.85 -19.43 25.14
N LEU A 687 -11.79 -18.77 24.66
CA LEU A 687 -11.48 -17.35 24.80
C LEU A 687 -11.46 -16.87 26.26
N GLN A 688 -11.05 -17.71 27.20
CA GLN A 688 -11.03 -17.37 28.63
C GLN A 688 -9.69 -16.75 29.09
N ASP A 689 -8.64 -16.88 28.31
CA ASP A 689 -7.30 -16.34 28.59
C ASP A 689 -6.80 -15.43 27.44
N ASP A 690 -5.67 -14.77 27.66
CA ASP A 690 -5.05 -13.90 26.65
C ASP A 690 -4.24 -14.67 25.61
N GLY A 691 -4.19 -15.99 25.74
CA GLY A 691 -3.41 -16.87 24.87
C GLY A 691 -1.89 -16.70 25.04
N THR A 692 -1.17 -17.58 24.40
CA THR A 692 0.30 -17.55 24.35
C THR A 692 0.78 -16.72 23.16
N VAL A 693 1.72 -15.80 23.41
CA VAL A 693 2.39 -15.06 22.33
C VAL A 693 3.45 -15.96 21.71
N ILE A 694 3.25 -16.34 20.44
CA ILE A 694 4.22 -17.11 19.67
C ILE A 694 5.30 -16.20 19.08
N ALA A 695 4.90 -15.04 18.54
CA ALA A 695 5.82 -14.08 17.97
C ALA A 695 5.35 -12.65 18.29
N ASP A 696 6.28 -11.80 18.72
CA ASP A 696 6.04 -10.38 19.00
C ASP A 696 6.67 -9.52 17.90
N PHE A 697 5.85 -8.75 17.21
CA PHE A 697 6.28 -7.87 16.12
C PHE A 697 6.32 -6.39 16.55
N VAL A 698 5.79 -6.06 17.72
CA VAL A 698 5.68 -4.68 18.23
C VAL A 698 7.04 -4.18 18.71
N ASN A 699 7.81 -5.04 19.37
CA ASN A 699 9.06 -4.70 20.02
C ASN A 699 10.30 -5.03 19.17
N THR A 700 10.10 -5.30 17.87
CA THR A 700 11.25 -5.51 16.98
C THR A 700 11.87 -4.16 16.62
N PRO A 701 13.20 -4.05 16.50
CA PRO A 701 13.87 -2.81 16.07
C PRO A 701 13.43 -2.32 14.68
N GLN A 702 12.58 -3.05 14.05
CA GLN A 702 12.26 -3.04 12.65
C GLN A 702 11.07 -2.16 12.23
N GLY A 703 10.58 -1.26 13.09
CA GLY A 703 9.50 -0.34 12.69
C GLY A 703 8.19 -1.06 12.32
N LYS A 704 7.33 -0.41 11.58
CA LYS A 704 6.03 -0.94 11.13
C LYS A 704 6.23 -2.19 10.27
N VAL A 705 6.08 -3.36 10.86
CA VAL A 705 6.05 -4.62 10.12
C VAL A 705 4.66 -4.80 9.55
N TYR A 706 4.56 -4.94 8.23
CA TYR A 706 3.32 -5.36 7.58
C TYR A 706 3.10 -6.83 7.86
N VAL A 707 2.34 -7.16 8.89
CA VAL A 707 2.01 -8.55 9.23
C VAL A 707 0.73 -8.92 8.51
N ASN A 708 0.84 -9.37 7.27
CA ASN A 708 -0.32 -9.50 6.41
C ASN A 708 -0.67 -10.92 6.02
N SER A 709 -0.01 -11.93 6.60
CA SER A 709 -0.27 -13.26 6.08
C SER A 709 0.14 -14.33 7.06
N LEU A 710 -0.84 -15.09 7.47
CA LEU A 710 -0.73 -16.32 8.22
C LEU A 710 -1.38 -17.43 7.39
N THR A 711 -0.68 -18.50 7.12
CA THR A 711 -1.21 -19.63 6.37
C THR A 711 -0.77 -20.96 6.99
N LEU A 712 -1.57 -21.99 6.80
CA LEU A 712 -1.23 -23.35 7.20
C LEU A 712 -0.63 -24.09 5.99
N GLY A 713 0.61 -24.55 6.12
CA GLY A 713 1.26 -25.34 5.09
C GLY A 713 0.67 -26.76 4.95
N ALA A 714 0.97 -27.42 3.83
CA ALA A 714 0.61 -28.81 3.63
C ALA A 714 1.29 -29.75 4.65
N ASP A 715 2.41 -29.34 5.21
CA ASP A 715 3.13 -29.98 6.31
C ASP A 715 2.49 -29.71 7.70
N ARG A 716 1.33 -29.05 7.72
CA ARG A 716 0.60 -28.62 8.92
C ARG A 716 1.35 -27.66 9.84
N ASN A 717 2.46 -27.06 9.39
CA ASN A 717 3.13 -25.96 10.08
C ASN A 717 2.50 -24.60 9.71
N LEU A 718 2.62 -23.61 10.61
CA LEU A 718 2.22 -22.25 10.30
C LEU A 718 3.34 -21.52 9.57
N TYR A 719 2.94 -20.72 8.60
CA TYR A 719 3.83 -19.81 7.90
C TYR A 719 3.27 -18.39 7.96
N TYR A 720 4.13 -17.44 8.21
CA TYR A 720 3.76 -16.00 8.25
C TYR A 720 4.94 -15.15 7.84
N ALA A 721 4.64 -13.91 7.42
CA ALA A 721 5.67 -12.96 7.01
C ALA A 721 5.88 -11.89 8.08
N ARG A 722 7.16 -11.57 8.34
CA ARG A 722 7.60 -10.43 9.12
C ARG A 722 8.60 -9.63 8.29
N GLY A 723 8.19 -8.42 7.86
CA GLY A 723 8.97 -7.69 6.88
C GLY A 723 9.15 -8.48 5.58
N ALA A 724 10.37 -8.59 5.11
CA ALA A 724 10.71 -9.35 3.91
C ALA A 724 10.92 -10.86 4.15
N THR A 725 10.88 -11.33 5.37
CA THR A 725 11.23 -12.70 5.75
C THR A 725 9.99 -13.53 6.04
N ILE A 726 9.95 -14.76 5.53
CA ILE A 726 8.95 -15.76 5.87
C ILE A 726 9.45 -16.54 7.09
N TYR A 727 8.58 -16.77 8.05
CA TYR A 727 8.83 -17.59 9.24
C TYR A 727 7.97 -18.85 9.18
N ARG A 728 8.54 -19.92 9.65
CA ARG A 728 7.84 -21.19 9.93
C ARG A 728 7.73 -21.39 11.43
N TYR A 729 6.54 -21.70 11.90
CA TYR A 729 6.32 -22.22 13.25
C TYR A 729 6.01 -23.69 13.14
N THR A 730 6.98 -24.51 13.58
CA THR A 730 6.89 -25.97 13.55
C THR A 730 6.29 -26.46 14.85
N PHE A 731 5.22 -27.22 14.77
CA PHE A 731 4.59 -27.86 15.93
C PHE A 731 5.41 -29.07 16.42
N PRO A 732 5.35 -29.40 17.72
CA PRO A 732 5.89 -30.66 18.20
C PRO A 732 5.33 -31.86 17.42
N ALA A 733 6.15 -32.83 17.17
CA ALA A 733 5.66 -34.14 16.67
C ALA A 733 4.67 -34.72 17.69
N GLY A 734 3.42 -34.88 17.26
CA GLY A 734 2.37 -35.45 18.09
C GLY A 734 2.57 -36.96 18.34
#